data_c737bf8914f0140f60750a174e58fbc7
#
_entry.id   c737bf8914f0140f60750a174e58fbc7
#
_cell.length_a   1.000
_cell.length_b   1.000
_cell.length_c   1.000
_cell.angle_alpha   90.00
_cell.angle_beta   90.00
_cell.angle_gamma   90.00
#
_symmetry.space_group_name_H-M   'P 1'
#
loop_
_entity.id
_entity.type
_entity.pdbx_description
1 polymer ?
#
loop_
_entity_poly.entity_id
_entity_poly.type
_entity_poly.pdbx_seq_one_letter_code
_entity_poly.pdbx_strand_id
1 'polypeptide(L)'
;MKKRYIWLSLILILSLLLNVACTSAPVSQNPTSGDSEDLSMTVSGSETDYYSYLTRYRDVPAAAESLSAELVEMSSEVTAISVAEEMGWLFSADSTVTFRVQVPEKAYYHLGISYCYTLEDTRNLPYSLLVDGEVPFDEAENLQLKRIWSDEGAMTQDKQGNDLIPQQQCLQQWQTVQAADYAGYTVKPFRLVLEAGEHTITIRGGQGLILGQLVLDTQKELPSYDALQAEYAQQGYQKVTGADVYLTTQGENTFQKSDQTIYPISDRSNVATYPNDPVVVRRNVIGGSAWAESGMWISYRVQAEQAGLYCLTVKYRQNESIGMAVSRNIYINGEIPCAEFENMVFPYAAKWTQFTLGQGGEPYYVYLHEGENIITFEATAGALSDILLDVSDLAAEMNSLYRRIIMVTSTNPDTYHDYYLDREIPDITQRFATLSARLAAASQQLASANGVNSDKSAILLRVAERMATFAEDVNEIPDGLTSFRDDITVVSNWLMECRQQPLQIDYFTFHAKEYSLPSANGTFWQRVGFAIRRFFATFSSDYQSMQDYENGDNTITVWVNSGLDQAQIVRDMSLKFTEEYGINVNVNVVQGGLVEASLAGNAPDVVIDCARGQPVNLASRNALADLSQFPGYEEVTGRFAQDAMVPYTYNDGVYALPLTQTYLMMFYRTDIFEEMNLKVPQTWDELLEVSAVLQRNNMTVGLPYTAISASGAVNLGVGAKDLYPTLLLQYGGDYYNQELTETMLDSSAALNAFKTWTQFYTQYSFPLSYDFNSRFRTGEMPLAVASLSMYGILSAAAPEIRGQWEMALMPGTPQEDGSIDRSGGASGTAIVMMDSAKNKDACWKYMCWFTETQTQVDYGTRLENLLGASARLASANLEAFHRLNWSDAELAVLDAQRRFVREIPELPGGYYTSRCIDNAFRAVVYQYKNERVELEKANDTINRELERKREELS
;
A
#
# COMPACT_ATOMS: atom_id res chain seq x y z
N MET A 1 -27.39 -49.25 -8.43
CA MET A 1 -26.45 -48.20 -8.12
C MET A 1 -26.95 -47.08 -7.20
N LYS A 2 -28.22 -46.70 -7.16
CA LYS A 2 -28.76 -45.63 -6.27
C LYS A 2 -28.73 -45.93 -4.74
N LYS A 3 -28.74 -47.16 -4.30
CA LYS A 3 -28.72 -47.50 -2.86
C LYS A 3 -27.30 -47.42 -2.22
N ARG A 4 -26.20 -47.41 -2.99
CA ARG A 4 -24.84 -47.31 -2.44
C ARG A 4 -24.42 -45.87 -2.16
N TYR A 5 -24.97 -44.90 -2.84
CA TYR A 5 -24.67 -43.45 -2.60
C TYR A 5 -25.39 -42.92 -1.36
N ILE A 6 -26.54 -43.43 -1.00
CA ILE A 6 -27.25 -43.02 0.23
C ILE A 6 -26.50 -43.44 1.49
N TRP A 7 -25.89 -44.64 1.48
CA TRP A 7 -25.09 -45.13 2.59
C TRP A 7 -23.74 -44.40 2.74
N LEU A 8 -23.11 -43.97 1.65
CA LEU A 8 -21.90 -43.14 1.68
C LEU A 8 -22.20 -41.74 2.19
N SER A 9 -23.31 -41.14 1.82
CA SER A 9 -23.73 -39.82 2.34
C SER A 9 -24.09 -39.84 3.83
N LEU A 10 -24.67 -40.92 4.31
CA LEU A 10 -24.98 -41.13 5.73
C LEU A 10 -23.73 -41.35 6.57
N ILE A 11 -22.71 -42.02 6.05
CA ILE A 11 -21.43 -42.24 6.72
C ILE A 11 -20.63 -40.93 6.76
N LEU A 12 -20.69 -40.10 5.72
CA LEU A 12 -20.04 -38.79 5.72
C LEU A 12 -20.70 -37.80 6.69
N ILE A 13 -22.03 -37.85 6.83
CA ILE A 13 -22.76 -37.04 7.80
C ILE A 13 -22.51 -37.51 9.24
N LEU A 14 -22.36 -38.82 9.45
CA LEU A 14 -22.06 -39.36 10.77
C LEU A 14 -20.61 -39.11 11.21
N SER A 15 -19.66 -39.04 10.26
CA SER A 15 -18.27 -38.65 10.56
C SER A 15 -18.11 -37.14 10.86
N LEU A 16 -18.99 -36.31 10.32
CA LEU A 16 -19.06 -34.88 10.63
C LEU A 16 -19.74 -34.58 11.98
N LEU A 17 -20.59 -35.49 12.49
CA LEU A 17 -21.23 -35.36 13.79
C LEU A 17 -20.40 -35.89 14.96
N LEU A 18 -19.36 -36.71 14.71
CA LEU A 18 -18.50 -37.30 15.72
C LEU A 18 -17.26 -36.42 16.07
N ASN A 19 -17.02 -35.30 15.35
CA ASN A 19 -15.93 -34.36 15.64
C ASN A 19 -16.34 -33.15 16.50
N VAL A 20 -17.49 -33.18 17.18
CA VAL A 20 -17.97 -32.06 18.03
C VAL A 20 -18.06 -32.50 19.52
N ALA A 21 -17.23 -33.41 19.94
CA ALA A 21 -17.13 -33.75 21.37
C ALA A 21 -15.67 -33.89 21.77
N CYS A 22 -14.93 -32.82 21.85
CA CYS A 22 -13.75 -32.71 22.67
C CYS A 22 -14.03 -31.74 23.81
N THR A 23 -14.22 -32.31 24.95
CA THR A 23 -14.38 -31.73 26.26
C THR A 23 -13.20 -30.86 26.66
N SER A 24 -13.52 -29.69 27.15
CA SER A 24 -12.61 -28.78 27.86
C SER A 24 -12.00 -29.48 29.09
N ALA A 25 -10.69 -29.63 29.12
CA ALA A 25 -9.95 -29.93 30.33
C ALA A 25 -9.61 -28.61 31.07
N PRO A 26 -9.59 -28.59 32.38
CA PRO A 26 -9.37 -27.37 33.16
C PRO A 26 -7.89 -26.94 33.11
N VAL A 27 -7.70 -25.66 32.95
CA VAL A 27 -6.40 -24.98 33.02
C VAL A 27 -5.83 -25.14 34.44
N SER A 28 -4.70 -25.79 34.52
CA SER A 28 -3.87 -25.87 35.72
C SER A 28 -3.06 -24.59 35.88
N GLN A 29 -2.96 -24.15 37.10
CA GLN A 29 -2.37 -22.90 37.56
C GLN A 29 -0.90 -22.70 37.18
N ASN A 30 -0.53 -21.43 37.04
CA ASN A 30 0.77 -20.83 36.85
C ASN A 30 2.00 -21.60 37.32
N PRO A 31 3.05 -21.71 36.56
CA PRO A 31 4.39 -21.77 37.08
C PRO A 31 4.87 -20.38 37.46
N THR A 32 5.36 -20.29 38.67
CA THR A 32 6.07 -19.19 39.30
C THR A 32 7.16 -18.60 38.39
N SER A 33 7.28 -17.29 38.44
CA SER A 33 8.39 -16.51 37.90
C SER A 33 9.75 -17.22 38.10
N GLY A 34 10.29 -17.79 37.01
CA GLY A 34 11.69 -18.06 36.88
C GLY A 34 12.36 -16.79 36.31
N ASP A 35 13.44 -16.39 36.94
CA ASP A 35 14.27 -15.29 36.51
C ASP A 35 14.57 -15.43 35.01
N SER A 36 14.12 -14.47 34.21
CA SER A 36 14.57 -14.30 32.86
C SER A 36 16.04 -13.89 32.96
N GLU A 37 16.96 -14.80 32.66
CA GLU A 37 18.34 -14.42 32.34
C GLU A 37 18.28 -13.37 31.24
N ASP A 38 18.83 -12.21 31.56
CA ASP A 38 18.99 -11.06 30.71
C ASP A 38 19.87 -11.47 29.51
N LEU A 39 19.23 -11.92 28.43
CA LEU A 39 19.90 -12.17 27.17
C LEU A 39 20.38 -10.79 26.70
N SER A 40 21.63 -10.49 26.96
CA SER A 40 22.28 -9.26 26.53
C SER A 40 22.10 -9.10 25.02
N MET A 41 21.29 -8.13 24.64
CA MET A 41 21.01 -7.78 23.25
C MET A 41 22.31 -7.24 22.63
N THR A 42 22.98 -8.09 21.89
CA THR A 42 24.20 -7.71 21.14
C THR A 42 24.02 -8.22 19.72
N VAL A 43 23.63 -7.38 18.86
CA VAL A 43 23.67 -7.33 17.41
C VAL A 43 22.35 -6.86 16.84
N SER A 44 22.32 -5.68 16.34
CA SER A 44 21.27 -5.06 15.56
C SER A 44 21.57 -5.25 14.06
N GLY A 45 20.52 -5.30 13.24
CA GLY A 45 20.63 -5.35 11.77
C GLY A 45 21.13 -4.03 11.18
N SER A 46 20.92 -2.91 11.88
CA SER A 46 21.43 -1.58 11.58
C SER A 46 21.91 -0.92 12.87
N GLU A 47 23.00 -0.13 12.83
CA GLU A 47 23.46 0.65 13.99
C GLU A 47 22.71 1.98 14.15
N THR A 48 21.94 2.39 13.17
CA THR A 48 21.28 3.70 13.04
C THR A 48 19.76 3.66 13.19
N ASP A 49 19.16 2.46 13.24
CA ASP A 49 17.73 2.28 13.40
C ASP A 49 17.21 2.60 14.82
N TYR A 50 15.91 2.77 14.97
CA TYR A 50 15.28 3.08 16.26
C TYR A 50 15.42 1.96 17.29
N TYR A 51 15.48 0.70 16.88
CA TYR A 51 15.69 -0.42 17.79
C TYR A 51 17.07 -0.36 18.46
N SER A 52 18.09 -0.12 17.66
CA SER A 52 19.47 0.10 18.15
C SER A 52 19.57 1.33 19.05
N TYR A 53 18.88 2.41 18.67
CA TYR A 53 18.77 3.61 19.48
C TYR A 53 18.14 3.32 20.85
N LEU A 54 17.01 2.63 20.91
CA LEU A 54 16.38 2.22 22.18
C LEU A 54 17.27 1.31 23.01
N THR A 55 17.97 0.38 22.38
CA THR A 55 18.90 -0.52 23.07
C THR A 55 20.05 0.24 23.69
N ARG A 56 20.64 1.19 22.95
CA ARG A 56 21.73 2.05 23.43
C ARG A 56 21.35 2.91 24.64
N TYR A 57 20.10 3.37 24.67
CA TYR A 57 19.58 4.29 25.69
C TYR A 57 18.55 3.66 26.64
N ARG A 58 18.58 2.35 26.77
CA ARG A 58 17.60 1.56 27.55
C ARG A 58 17.43 2.05 29.02
N ASP A 59 18.54 2.44 29.67
CA ASP A 59 18.58 2.78 31.07
C ASP A 59 18.32 4.28 31.36
N VAL A 60 18.05 5.07 30.32
CA VAL A 60 17.78 6.51 30.49
C VAL A 60 16.36 6.68 31.05
N PRO A 61 16.19 7.41 32.17
CA PRO A 61 14.87 7.59 32.77
C PRO A 61 13.99 8.53 31.95
N ALA A 62 12.66 8.42 32.13
CA ALA A 62 11.72 9.41 31.63
C ALA A 62 11.98 10.78 32.30
N ALA A 63 11.73 11.84 31.54
CA ALA A 63 11.79 13.20 32.10
C ALA A 63 10.71 13.42 33.18
N ALA A 64 11.02 14.25 34.17
CA ALA A 64 10.10 14.56 35.25
C ALA A 64 9.07 15.63 34.88
N GLU A 65 9.42 16.56 33.99
CA GLU A 65 8.56 17.68 33.58
C GLU A 65 8.60 17.88 32.06
N SER A 66 7.48 18.33 31.49
CA SER A 66 7.38 18.69 30.08
C SER A 66 8.04 20.05 29.83
N LEU A 67 8.68 20.21 28.68
CA LEU A 67 9.39 21.41 28.28
C LEU A 67 8.82 21.98 26.99
N SER A 68 8.48 23.29 26.99
CA SER A 68 8.09 24.00 25.78
C SER A 68 9.33 24.45 25.01
N ALA A 69 9.31 24.25 23.71
CA ALA A 69 10.39 24.67 22.83
C ALA A 69 10.15 26.11 22.30
N GLU A 70 11.21 26.91 22.20
CA GLU A 70 11.18 28.28 21.68
C GLU A 70 11.64 28.31 20.23
N LEU A 71 10.92 29.00 19.34
CA LEU A 71 11.34 29.22 17.97
C LEU A 71 12.63 30.02 17.91
N VAL A 72 13.62 29.56 17.15
CA VAL A 72 14.92 30.23 16.99
C VAL A 72 15.18 30.62 15.54
N GLU A 73 14.89 29.74 14.60
CA GLU A 73 15.23 29.90 13.19
C GLU A 73 14.15 29.30 12.29
N MET A 74 13.97 29.88 11.11
CA MET A 74 13.13 29.36 10.06
C MET A 74 13.74 29.67 8.69
N SER A 75 13.53 28.79 7.71
CA SER A 75 13.94 29.05 6.33
C SER A 75 13.12 30.19 5.71
N SER A 76 13.68 30.85 4.70
CA SER A 76 13.07 32.06 4.05
C SER A 76 11.72 31.75 3.39
N GLU A 77 11.46 30.49 3.06
CA GLU A 77 10.27 29.99 2.40
C GLU A 77 9.11 29.74 3.38
N VAL A 78 9.38 29.75 4.69
CA VAL A 78 8.35 29.60 5.74
C VAL A 78 7.68 30.95 6.01
N THR A 79 6.35 30.95 6.04
CA THR A 79 5.56 32.15 6.32
C THR A 79 4.69 31.99 7.55
N ALA A 80 4.60 33.03 8.38
CA ALA A 80 3.68 33.06 9.51
C ALA A 80 2.24 33.20 9.00
N ILE A 81 1.34 32.34 9.49
CA ILE A 81 -0.09 32.34 9.13
C ILE A 81 -0.94 32.16 10.39
N SER A 82 -2.16 32.69 10.38
CA SER A 82 -3.16 32.44 11.43
C SER A 82 -4.30 31.59 10.86
N VAL A 83 -4.60 30.49 11.55
CA VAL A 83 -5.72 29.61 11.22
C VAL A 83 -6.56 29.42 12.49
N ALA A 84 -7.87 29.71 12.42
CA ALA A 84 -8.80 29.62 13.56
C ALA A 84 -8.29 30.38 14.81
N GLU A 85 -7.73 31.58 14.62
CA GLU A 85 -7.16 32.46 15.67
C GLU A 85 -5.83 31.96 16.30
N GLU A 86 -5.34 30.78 15.92
CA GLU A 86 -4.02 30.29 16.30
C GLU A 86 -2.95 30.62 15.27
N MET A 87 -1.74 30.94 15.75
CA MET A 87 -0.58 31.25 14.89
C MET A 87 0.24 30.00 14.60
N GLY A 88 0.66 29.87 13.35
CA GLY A 88 1.56 28.82 12.92
C GLY A 88 2.46 29.24 11.77
N TRP A 89 3.36 28.34 11.39
CA TRP A 89 4.34 28.52 10.33
C TRP A 89 4.00 27.59 9.16
N LEU A 90 3.59 28.21 8.03
CA LEU A 90 3.27 27.50 6.80
C LEU A 90 4.56 27.17 6.05
N PHE A 91 4.74 25.88 5.77
CA PHE A 91 5.84 25.32 5.02
C PHE A 91 5.57 25.36 3.51
N SER A 92 6.60 25.69 2.74
CA SER A 92 6.76 25.29 1.35
C SER A 92 7.64 24.03 1.24
N ALA A 93 7.90 23.54 0.02
CA ALA A 93 8.71 22.33 -0.15
C ALA A 93 10.10 22.47 0.50
N ASP A 94 10.54 21.44 1.22
CA ASP A 94 11.84 21.34 1.88
C ASP A 94 12.18 22.47 2.88
N SER A 95 11.16 23.09 3.44
CA SER A 95 11.34 24.14 4.44
C SER A 95 11.67 23.59 5.82
N THR A 96 12.39 24.37 6.62
CA THR A 96 12.79 24.02 7.98
C THR A 96 12.36 25.05 9.01
N VAL A 97 11.96 24.57 10.18
CA VAL A 97 11.71 25.39 11.37
C VAL A 97 12.44 24.77 12.55
N THR A 98 13.28 25.55 13.21
CA THR A 98 14.11 25.10 14.32
C THR A 98 13.67 25.75 15.63
N PHE A 99 13.51 24.93 16.65
CA PHE A 99 13.18 25.31 17.99
C PHE A 99 14.34 24.99 18.94
N ARG A 100 14.47 25.76 20.00
CA ARG A 100 15.43 25.55 21.07
C ARG A 100 14.73 25.12 22.34
N VAL A 101 15.36 24.20 23.06
CA VAL A 101 14.89 23.74 24.36
C VAL A 101 16.06 23.64 25.34
N GLN A 102 15.82 23.98 26.61
CA GLN A 102 16.79 23.85 27.70
C GLN A 102 16.46 22.62 28.53
N VAL A 103 17.25 21.56 28.41
CA VAL A 103 17.09 20.30 29.13
C VAL A 103 17.80 20.36 30.48
N PRO A 104 17.12 20.15 31.62
CA PRO A 104 17.72 20.26 32.93
C PRO A 104 18.66 19.10 33.30
N GLU A 105 18.32 17.89 32.91
CA GLU A 105 19.07 16.66 33.14
C GLU A 105 18.87 15.66 32.03
N LYS A 106 19.79 14.68 31.91
CA LYS A 106 19.67 13.62 30.86
C LYS A 106 18.40 12.79 31.10
N ALA A 107 17.50 12.81 30.13
CA ALA A 107 16.24 12.07 30.19
C ALA A 107 15.74 11.78 28.77
N TYR A 108 14.75 10.90 28.65
CA TYR A 108 14.00 10.78 27.41
C TYR A 108 12.66 11.52 27.48
N TYR A 109 12.26 12.06 26.35
CA TYR A 109 11.03 12.81 26.12
C TYR A 109 10.27 12.22 24.95
N HIS A 110 8.98 12.54 24.86
CA HIS A 110 8.15 12.36 23.67
C HIS A 110 7.93 13.73 23.02
N LEU A 111 8.10 13.84 21.71
CA LEU A 111 7.89 15.10 21.01
C LEU A 111 6.40 15.27 20.67
N GLY A 112 5.74 16.21 21.33
CA GLY A 112 4.40 16.69 20.98
C GLY A 112 4.47 17.75 19.90
N ILE A 113 3.75 17.57 18.81
CA ILE A 113 3.71 18.45 17.64
C ILE A 113 2.30 18.99 17.48
N SER A 114 2.11 20.31 17.62
CA SER A 114 0.87 20.98 17.24
C SER A 114 0.96 21.37 15.78
N TYR A 115 -0.04 21.02 14.98
CA TYR A 115 -0.03 21.30 13.55
C TYR A 115 -1.45 21.49 12.99
N CYS A 116 -1.50 22.16 11.85
CA CYS A 116 -2.62 22.29 10.96
C CYS A 116 -2.13 22.14 9.51
N TYR A 117 -2.97 22.36 8.52
CA TYR A 117 -2.62 22.20 7.12
C TYR A 117 -3.50 23.02 6.20
N THR A 118 -3.01 23.28 4.97
CA THR A 118 -3.82 23.87 3.92
C THR A 118 -4.76 22.84 3.29
N LEU A 119 -5.87 23.30 2.70
CA LEU A 119 -6.85 22.43 2.02
C LEU A 119 -6.61 22.33 0.49
N GLU A 120 -5.58 23.00 -0.01
CA GLU A 120 -5.24 22.99 -1.45
C GLU A 120 -4.75 21.62 -1.92
N ASP A 121 -4.17 20.85 -1.02
CA ASP A 121 -3.63 19.53 -1.25
C ASP A 121 -4.21 18.54 -0.23
N THR A 122 -4.46 17.31 -0.65
CA THR A 122 -4.98 16.22 0.19
C THR A 122 -3.94 15.13 0.46
N ARG A 123 -2.71 15.29 -0.02
CA ARG A 123 -1.58 14.39 0.27
C ARG A 123 -1.29 14.35 1.77
N ASN A 124 -0.66 13.28 2.22
CA ASN A 124 -0.09 13.22 3.56
C ASN A 124 0.94 14.35 3.76
N LEU A 125 1.17 14.71 4.99
CA LEU A 125 2.07 15.79 5.37
C LEU A 125 3.41 15.16 5.81
N PRO A 126 4.39 14.97 4.91
CA PRO A 126 5.67 14.40 5.26
C PRO A 126 6.48 15.39 6.10
N TYR A 127 7.26 14.87 7.03
CA TYR A 127 8.23 15.64 7.78
C TYR A 127 9.40 14.79 8.24
N SER A 128 10.54 15.43 8.49
CA SER A 128 11.70 14.83 9.13
C SER A 128 11.98 15.54 10.46
N LEU A 129 12.48 14.77 11.42
CA LEU A 129 12.86 15.25 12.74
C LEU A 129 14.39 15.23 12.88
N LEU A 130 14.98 16.37 13.18
CA LEU A 130 16.41 16.48 13.48
C LEU A 130 16.60 16.98 14.91
N VAL A 131 17.58 16.43 15.59
CA VAL A 131 18.03 16.85 16.91
C VAL A 131 19.48 17.35 16.78
N ASP A 132 19.74 18.57 17.16
CA ASP A 132 21.06 19.22 17.03
C ASP A 132 21.64 19.19 15.60
N GLY A 133 20.75 19.21 14.60
CA GLY A 133 21.08 19.18 13.18
C GLY A 133 21.29 17.80 12.57
N GLU A 134 21.19 16.73 13.35
CA GLU A 134 21.34 15.35 12.90
C GLU A 134 20.01 14.56 13.05
N VAL A 135 19.79 13.59 12.17
CA VAL A 135 18.67 12.63 12.30
C VAL A 135 19.00 11.66 13.43
N PRO A 136 18.17 11.55 14.48
CA PRO A 136 18.51 10.75 15.65
C PRO A 136 18.50 9.23 15.41
N PHE A 137 17.70 8.76 14.46
CA PHE A 137 17.57 7.37 13.98
C PHE A 137 16.86 7.37 12.63
N ASP A 138 17.06 6.35 11.83
CA ASP A 138 16.62 6.30 10.42
C ASP A 138 15.11 6.58 10.24
N GLU A 139 14.25 6.06 11.13
CA GLU A 139 12.81 6.26 11.03
C GLU A 139 12.36 7.72 11.25
N ALA A 140 13.22 8.56 11.85
CA ALA A 140 12.91 9.99 12.07
C ALA A 140 13.00 10.83 10.78
N GLU A 141 13.56 10.30 9.70
CA GLU A 141 13.72 11.02 8.44
C GLU A 141 12.44 11.09 7.59
N ASN A 142 11.56 10.08 7.67
CA ASN A 142 10.38 9.97 6.81
C ASN A 142 9.09 9.76 7.62
N LEU A 143 8.74 10.74 8.40
CA LEU A 143 7.53 10.75 9.21
C LEU A 143 6.35 11.40 8.46
N GLN A 144 5.13 11.10 8.89
CA GLN A 144 3.92 11.66 8.27
C GLN A 144 2.93 12.13 9.34
N LEU A 145 2.35 13.30 9.13
CA LEU A 145 1.22 13.80 9.90
C LEU A 145 -0.08 13.55 9.12
N LYS A 146 -1.14 13.18 9.85
CA LYS A 146 -2.44 12.83 9.27
C LYS A 146 -3.37 14.03 9.22
N ARG A 147 -4.34 13.99 8.30
CA ARG A 147 -5.42 14.98 8.17
C ARG A 147 -6.67 14.48 8.87
N ILE A 148 -7.60 15.39 9.20
CA ILE A 148 -8.92 15.04 9.72
C ILE A 148 -9.93 15.01 8.56
N TRP A 149 -10.73 13.97 8.53
CA TRP A 149 -11.76 13.74 7.52
C TRP A 149 -13.15 13.60 8.16
N SER A 150 -14.16 13.96 7.41
CA SER A 150 -15.56 13.67 7.75
C SER A 150 -16.33 13.29 6.50
N ASP A 151 -17.50 12.66 6.69
CA ASP A 151 -18.42 12.42 5.60
C ASP A 151 -19.08 13.73 5.18
N GLU A 152 -19.16 14.02 3.87
CA GLU A 152 -19.85 15.18 3.34
C GLU A 152 -21.35 14.93 3.29
N GLY A 153 -22.08 15.51 4.24
CA GLY A 153 -23.54 15.38 4.35
C GLY A 153 -24.01 14.02 4.84
N ALA A 154 -25.29 13.73 4.62
CA ALA A 154 -25.92 12.47 4.97
C ALA A 154 -25.69 11.43 3.85
N MET A 155 -25.67 10.16 4.24
CA MET A 155 -25.57 9.06 3.28
C MET A 155 -26.72 9.13 2.26
N THR A 156 -26.36 9.19 0.98
CA THR A 156 -27.32 9.26 -0.13
C THR A 156 -27.59 7.88 -0.71
N GLN A 157 -28.65 7.76 -1.50
CA GLN A 157 -29.06 6.51 -2.13
C GLN A 157 -29.18 6.68 -3.64
N ASP A 158 -28.83 5.61 -4.39
CA ASP A 158 -29.12 5.56 -5.81
C ASP A 158 -30.62 5.39 -6.09
N LYS A 159 -31.01 5.41 -7.37
CA LYS A 159 -32.42 5.26 -7.80
C LYS A 159 -33.01 3.88 -7.45
N GLN A 160 -32.19 2.87 -7.21
CA GLN A 160 -32.59 1.54 -6.76
C GLN A 160 -32.66 1.46 -5.22
N GLY A 161 -32.29 2.53 -4.52
CA GLY A 161 -32.29 2.63 -3.07
C GLY A 161 -31.05 2.03 -2.41
N ASN A 162 -29.95 1.75 -3.16
CA ASN A 162 -28.69 1.34 -2.57
C ASN A 162 -27.97 2.54 -1.93
N ASP A 163 -27.40 2.35 -0.77
CA ASP A 163 -26.60 3.37 -0.11
C ASP A 163 -25.28 3.56 -0.84
N LEU A 164 -24.94 4.83 -1.11
CA LEU A 164 -23.70 5.23 -1.77
C LEU A 164 -22.60 5.46 -0.75
N ILE A 165 -21.32 5.34 -1.16
CA ILE A 165 -20.20 5.74 -0.32
C ILE A 165 -20.27 7.26 -0.14
N PRO A 166 -20.34 7.79 1.10
CA PRO A 166 -20.33 9.22 1.33
C PRO A 166 -19.00 9.83 0.83
N GLN A 167 -19.08 10.99 0.24
CA GLN A 167 -17.87 11.74 -0.12
C GLN A 167 -17.14 12.14 1.15
N GLN A 168 -15.80 12.17 1.07
CA GLN A 168 -14.96 12.54 2.20
C GLN A 168 -14.55 14.00 2.09
N GLN A 169 -14.73 14.75 3.15
CA GLN A 169 -14.32 16.14 3.26
C GLN A 169 -13.16 16.26 4.23
N CYS A 170 -12.06 16.87 3.79
CA CYS A 170 -10.93 17.22 4.65
C CYS A 170 -11.30 18.45 5.51
N LEU A 171 -11.07 18.36 6.81
CA LEU A 171 -11.36 19.45 7.77
C LEU A 171 -10.07 20.13 8.21
N GLN A 172 -9.96 21.44 8.00
CA GLN A 172 -8.84 22.22 8.50
C GLN A 172 -9.00 22.50 10.00
N GLN A 173 -8.28 21.76 10.83
CA GLN A 173 -8.32 21.89 12.28
C GLN A 173 -6.93 21.69 12.88
N TRP A 174 -6.65 22.40 13.98
CA TRP A 174 -5.45 22.17 14.77
C TRP A 174 -5.52 20.81 15.47
N GLN A 175 -4.39 20.11 15.45
CA GLN A 175 -4.20 18.84 16.12
C GLN A 175 -2.88 18.87 16.90
N THR A 176 -2.82 18.12 17.98
CA THR A 176 -1.56 17.86 18.69
C THR A 176 -1.37 16.35 18.74
N VAL A 177 -0.26 15.87 18.23
CA VAL A 177 0.12 14.46 18.22
C VAL A 177 1.52 14.28 18.75
N GLN A 178 1.82 13.10 19.25
CA GLN A 178 3.21 12.73 19.57
C GLN A 178 3.89 12.16 18.32
N ALA A 179 5.17 12.50 18.12
CA ALA A 179 5.96 11.97 17.01
C ALA A 179 6.06 10.44 17.12
N ALA A 180 5.59 9.74 16.08
CA ALA A 180 5.54 8.28 16.00
C ALA A 180 5.64 7.83 14.55
N ASP A 181 6.03 6.58 14.32
CA ASP A 181 5.99 5.96 13.00
C ASP A 181 4.61 5.38 12.71
N TYR A 182 3.76 6.16 12.07
CA TYR A 182 2.43 5.72 11.66
C TYR A 182 2.44 4.69 10.51
N ALA A 183 3.58 4.41 9.90
CA ALA A 183 3.67 3.30 8.94
C ALA A 183 3.71 1.92 9.64
N GLY A 184 3.73 1.90 10.96
CA GLY A 184 3.21 0.81 11.74
C GLY A 184 4.21 -0.22 12.24
N TYR A 185 5.51 0.06 12.21
CA TYR A 185 6.50 -0.83 12.84
C TYR A 185 6.87 -0.36 14.23
N THR A 186 6.92 0.96 14.46
CA THR A 186 7.11 1.56 15.78
C THR A 186 5.84 2.30 16.19
N VAL A 187 4.97 1.63 16.88
CA VAL A 187 3.60 2.09 17.18
C VAL A 187 3.54 3.02 18.37
N LYS A 188 4.54 2.94 19.27
CA LYS A 188 4.65 3.84 20.42
C LYS A 188 5.29 5.15 19.99
N PRO A 189 4.96 6.28 20.64
CA PRO A 189 5.68 7.54 20.42
C PRO A 189 7.19 7.38 20.59
N PHE A 190 7.95 8.01 19.71
CA PHE A 190 9.40 7.97 19.79
C PHE A 190 9.91 8.55 21.12
N ARG A 191 10.92 7.90 21.68
CA ARG A 191 11.70 8.41 22.81
C ARG A 191 12.88 9.19 22.26
N LEU A 192 12.96 10.46 22.55
CA LEU A 192 14.10 11.31 22.24
C LEU A 192 14.95 11.47 23.50
N VAL A 193 16.13 10.91 23.51
CA VAL A 193 17.07 11.03 24.62
C VAL A 193 17.90 12.28 24.43
N LEU A 194 17.83 13.20 25.40
CA LEU A 194 18.55 14.45 25.37
C LEU A 194 19.46 14.54 26.62
N GLU A 195 20.68 15.03 26.43
CA GLU A 195 21.62 15.32 27.51
C GLU A 195 21.20 16.60 28.25
N ALA A 196 21.79 16.87 29.40
CA ALA A 196 21.59 18.15 30.09
C ALA A 196 22.24 19.29 29.29
N GLY A 197 21.47 20.32 28.92
CA GLY A 197 21.99 21.44 28.14
C GLY A 197 20.97 22.06 27.21
N GLU A 198 21.48 22.91 26.32
CA GLU A 198 20.69 23.49 25.23
C GLU A 198 20.68 22.55 24.03
N HIS A 199 19.50 22.24 23.49
CA HIS A 199 19.31 21.43 22.30
C HIS A 199 18.46 22.15 21.28
N THR A 200 18.64 21.80 20.00
CA THR A 200 17.78 22.26 18.91
C THR A 200 16.96 21.11 18.35
N ILE A 201 15.66 21.36 18.15
CA ILE A 201 14.73 20.44 17.49
C ILE A 201 14.30 21.09 16.18
N THR A 202 14.66 20.48 15.07
CA THR A 202 14.32 20.98 13.73
C THR A 202 13.28 20.08 13.07
N ILE A 203 12.20 20.67 12.61
CA ILE A 203 11.23 20.00 11.73
C ILE A 203 11.52 20.47 10.30
N ARG A 204 11.83 19.53 9.42
CA ARG A 204 11.86 19.73 7.97
C ARG A 204 10.55 19.19 7.42
N GLY A 205 9.73 20.02 6.80
CA GLY A 205 8.38 19.66 6.37
C GLY A 205 8.12 19.90 4.89
N GLY A 206 7.13 19.18 4.37
CA GLY A 206 6.64 19.35 3.01
C GLY A 206 5.64 20.50 2.86
N GLN A 207 5.28 20.79 1.61
CA GLN A 207 4.34 21.83 1.28
C GLN A 207 2.97 21.66 1.93
N GLY A 208 2.42 22.74 2.46
CA GLY A 208 1.07 22.79 3.03
C GLY A 208 0.98 22.40 4.50
N LEU A 209 2.08 21.98 5.15
CA LEU A 209 2.13 21.83 6.60
C LEU A 209 2.12 23.21 7.28
N ILE A 210 1.32 23.36 8.32
CA ILE A 210 1.30 24.54 9.21
C ILE A 210 1.71 24.04 10.58
N LEU A 211 2.94 24.34 10.99
CA LEU A 211 3.49 23.93 12.27
C LEU A 211 3.12 24.94 13.36
N GLY A 212 2.64 24.47 14.51
CA GLY A 212 2.39 25.26 15.71
C GLY A 212 3.50 25.10 16.74
N GLN A 213 3.11 24.81 17.97
CA GLN A 213 4.03 24.63 19.09
C GLN A 213 4.63 23.23 19.10
N LEU A 214 5.88 23.15 19.57
CA LEU A 214 6.55 21.91 19.94
C LEU A 214 6.67 21.82 21.46
N VAL A 215 6.38 20.65 22.00
CA VAL A 215 6.51 20.34 23.42
C VAL A 215 7.28 19.03 23.58
N LEU A 216 8.29 19.02 24.41
CA LEU A 216 8.91 17.77 24.85
C LEU A 216 8.12 17.27 26.07
N ASP A 217 7.27 16.28 25.84
CA ASP A 217 6.37 15.72 26.83
C ASP A 217 7.02 14.60 27.64
N THR A 218 6.58 14.50 28.89
CA THR A 218 6.91 13.35 29.73
C THR A 218 6.02 12.16 29.43
N GLN A 219 6.45 10.99 29.84
CA GLN A 219 5.56 9.81 29.81
C GLN A 219 4.45 9.99 30.84
N LYS A 220 3.20 10.17 30.39
CA LYS A 220 2.04 10.29 31.27
C LYS A 220 1.60 8.89 31.72
N GLU A 221 1.72 8.59 33.01
CA GLU A 221 1.14 7.38 33.56
C GLU A 221 -0.37 7.55 33.72
N LEU A 222 -1.13 6.63 33.11
CA LEU A 222 -2.59 6.59 33.25
C LEU A 222 -2.97 5.97 34.61
N PRO A 223 -4.02 6.47 35.28
CA PRO A 223 -4.50 5.86 36.52
C PRO A 223 -5.01 4.44 36.23
N SER A 224 -4.93 3.53 37.16
CA SER A 224 -5.63 2.25 37.06
C SER A 224 -7.15 2.46 37.15
N TYR A 225 -7.93 1.51 36.68
CA TYR A 225 -9.40 1.58 36.78
C TYR A 225 -9.89 1.75 38.22
N ASP A 226 -9.25 1.08 39.20
CA ASP A 226 -9.59 1.22 40.60
C ASP A 226 -9.36 2.63 41.14
N ALA A 227 -8.23 3.27 40.71
CA ALA A 227 -7.93 4.65 41.05
C ALA A 227 -8.96 5.61 40.42
N LEU A 228 -9.33 5.40 39.17
CA LEU A 228 -10.39 6.16 38.47
C LEU A 228 -11.73 6.02 39.16
N GLN A 229 -12.11 4.82 39.60
CA GLN A 229 -13.39 4.61 40.34
C GLN A 229 -13.36 5.32 41.71
N ALA A 230 -12.21 5.36 42.37
CA ALA A 230 -12.04 6.11 43.63
C ALA A 230 -12.22 7.63 43.40
N GLU A 231 -11.67 8.15 42.32
CA GLU A 231 -11.83 9.54 41.89
C GLU A 231 -13.32 9.86 41.62
N TYR A 232 -13.99 9.03 40.80
CA TYR A 232 -15.43 9.20 40.51
C TYR A 232 -16.29 9.16 41.76
N ALA A 233 -15.93 8.34 42.73
CA ALA A 233 -16.64 8.31 44.03
C ALA A 233 -16.40 9.60 44.85
N GLN A 234 -15.19 10.17 44.81
CA GLN A 234 -14.90 11.46 45.44
C GLN A 234 -15.67 12.63 44.80
N GLN A 235 -15.79 12.58 43.44
CA GLN A 235 -16.56 13.56 42.67
C GLN A 235 -18.09 13.38 42.83
N GLY A 236 -18.51 12.28 43.43
CA GLY A 236 -19.94 11.98 43.69
C GLY A 236 -20.70 11.52 42.47
N TYR A 237 -20.02 11.06 41.44
CA TYR A 237 -20.67 10.52 40.24
C TYR A 237 -21.44 9.24 40.54
N GLN A 238 -22.63 9.15 39.97
CA GLN A 238 -23.56 8.04 40.24
C GLN A 238 -23.64 7.12 39.00
N LYS A 239 -23.77 5.82 39.25
CA LYS A 239 -24.09 4.88 38.19
C LYS A 239 -25.50 5.10 37.70
N VAL A 240 -25.67 5.17 36.37
CA VAL A 240 -26.99 5.17 35.77
C VAL A 240 -27.68 3.83 36.04
N THR A 241 -28.94 3.86 36.32
CA THR A 241 -29.75 2.68 36.64
C THR A 241 -31.04 2.69 35.83
N GLY A 242 -31.53 1.52 35.48
CA GLY A 242 -32.78 1.34 34.73
C GLY A 242 -32.59 0.50 33.47
N ALA A 243 -33.54 -0.41 33.25
CA ALA A 243 -33.50 -1.31 32.08
C ALA A 243 -33.71 -0.56 30.75
N ASP A 244 -34.21 0.67 30.79
CA ASP A 244 -34.48 1.50 29.61
C ASP A 244 -33.37 2.56 29.35
N VAL A 245 -32.31 2.57 30.17
CA VAL A 245 -31.23 3.55 30.02
C VAL A 245 -30.14 2.98 29.11
N TYR A 246 -30.12 3.45 27.87
CA TYR A 246 -29.10 3.09 26.89
C TYR A 246 -28.96 4.17 25.81
N LEU A 247 -27.78 4.32 25.27
CA LEU A 247 -27.39 5.25 24.20
C LEU A 247 -26.67 4.42 23.13
N THR A 248 -27.34 4.13 22.03
CA THR A 248 -26.76 3.33 20.95
C THR A 248 -26.35 4.22 19.77
N THR A 249 -25.11 4.07 19.34
CA THR A 249 -24.55 4.73 18.15
C THR A 249 -24.17 3.66 17.13
N GLN A 250 -24.68 3.82 15.90
CA GLN A 250 -24.37 2.93 14.79
C GLN A 250 -22.97 3.22 14.27
N GLY A 251 -22.25 2.18 13.89
CA GLY A 251 -20.85 2.27 13.44
C GLY A 251 -20.66 3.12 12.18
N GLU A 252 -21.65 3.13 11.29
CA GLU A 252 -21.62 3.93 10.06
C GLU A 252 -21.83 5.43 10.30
N ASN A 253 -22.31 5.85 11.47
CA ASN A 253 -22.59 7.25 11.78
C ASN A 253 -21.38 7.92 12.43
N THR A 254 -20.31 8.08 11.68
CA THR A 254 -19.07 8.69 12.16
C THR A 254 -19.16 10.21 12.27
N PHE A 255 -18.34 10.81 13.14
CA PHE A 255 -18.20 12.25 13.25
C PHE A 255 -16.94 12.74 12.52
N GLN A 256 -15.78 12.23 12.91
CA GLN A 256 -14.48 12.54 12.29
C GLN A 256 -13.65 11.27 12.20
N LYS A 257 -12.67 11.28 11.29
CA LYS A 257 -11.79 10.13 11.00
C LYS A 257 -10.40 10.62 10.68
N SER A 258 -9.41 9.79 10.96
CA SER A 258 -8.00 10.05 10.65
C SER A 258 -7.65 9.86 9.19
N ASP A 259 -8.51 9.21 8.40
CA ASP A 259 -8.22 8.87 7.01
C ASP A 259 -9.49 8.83 6.17
N GLN A 260 -9.37 9.23 4.91
CA GLN A 260 -10.46 9.19 3.94
C GLN A 260 -10.86 7.77 3.50
N THR A 261 -9.99 6.78 3.74
CA THR A 261 -10.27 5.36 3.46
C THR A 261 -11.32 4.77 4.38
N ILE A 262 -11.51 5.36 5.54
CA ILE A 262 -12.46 4.89 6.54
C ILE A 262 -13.86 5.36 6.16
N TYR A 263 -14.61 4.53 5.47
CA TYR A 263 -16.01 4.77 5.09
C TYR A 263 -16.90 3.58 5.42
N PRO A 264 -18.22 3.78 5.56
CA PRO A 264 -19.16 2.70 5.85
C PRO A 264 -19.18 1.63 4.76
N ILE A 265 -19.15 0.36 5.16
CA ILE A 265 -19.20 -0.82 4.30
C ILE A 265 -20.50 -1.59 4.49
N SER A 266 -20.83 -2.49 3.56
CA SER A 266 -22.05 -3.31 3.62
C SER A 266 -21.74 -4.70 4.17
N ASP A 267 -22.37 -5.10 5.27
CA ASP A 267 -22.38 -6.48 5.72
C ASP A 267 -23.79 -7.09 5.62
N ARG A 268 -23.91 -8.16 4.86
CA ARG A 268 -25.12 -8.96 4.70
C ARG A 268 -25.00 -10.36 5.31
N SER A 269 -23.93 -10.63 6.01
CA SER A 269 -23.67 -11.95 6.62
C SER A 269 -24.55 -12.24 7.82
N ASN A 270 -25.08 -11.19 8.46
CA ASN A 270 -25.90 -11.32 9.65
C ASN A 270 -27.17 -10.45 9.55
N VAL A 271 -28.31 -11.07 9.69
CA VAL A 271 -29.63 -10.38 9.65
C VAL A 271 -29.91 -9.48 10.86
N ALA A 272 -29.09 -9.56 11.91
CA ALA A 272 -29.18 -8.68 13.09
C ALA A 272 -28.27 -7.44 12.99
N THR A 273 -27.54 -7.25 11.88
CA THR A 273 -26.82 -6.02 11.58
C THR A 273 -27.80 -5.01 11.00
N TYR A 274 -27.83 -3.80 11.50
CA TYR A 274 -28.82 -2.77 11.13
C TYR A 274 -28.14 -1.52 10.55
N PRO A 275 -28.70 -0.93 9.46
CA PRO A 275 -29.84 -1.35 8.66
C PRO A 275 -29.52 -2.58 7.79
N ASN A 276 -30.49 -3.46 7.54
CA ASN A 276 -30.32 -4.65 6.74
C ASN A 276 -31.45 -4.81 5.72
N ASP A 277 -31.09 -5.05 4.46
CA ASP A 277 -32.03 -5.29 3.39
C ASP A 277 -31.58 -6.47 2.51
N PRO A 278 -32.48 -7.41 2.14
CA PRO A 278 -32.10 -8.56 1.30
C PRO A 278 -31.85 -8.20 -0.17
N VAL A 279 -32.34 -7.04 -0.64
CA VAL A 279 -32.35 -6.64 -2.06
C VAL A 279 -31.33 -5.52 -2.28
N VAL A 280 -31.48 -4.41 -1.57
CA VAL A 280 -30.63 -3.22 -1.76
C VAL A 280 -29.39 -3.27 -0.88
N VAL A 281 -28.35 -2.58 -1.31
CA VAL A 281 -27.11 -2.45 -0.52
C VAL A 281 -27.35 -1.44 0.59
N ARG A 282 -27.16 -1.89 1.85
CA ARG A 282 -27.11 -1.02 3.01
C ARG A 282 -25.68 -0.96 3.54
N ARG A 283 -25.20 0.24 3.80
CA ARG A 283 -23.90 0.45 4.45
C ARG A 283 -24.15 0.58 5.94
N ASN A 284 -23.88 -0.49 6.65
CA ASN A 284 -24.34 -0.72 8.02
C ASN A 284 -23.23 -1.13 8.98
N VAL A 285 -21.98 -0.99 8.54
CA VAL A 285 -20.81 -1.36 9.33
C VAL A 285 -19.66 -0.45 8.95
N ILE A 286 -18.75 -0.21 9.87
CA ILE A 286 -17.50 0.50 9.60
C ILE A 286 -16.28 -0.36 9.95
N GLY A 287 -15.16 -0.10 9.31
CA GLY A 287 -13.87 -0.70 9.63
C GLY A 287 -13.45 -1.84 8.70
N GLY A 288 -12.92 -2.93 9.27
CA GLY A 288 -12.23 -3.98 8.52
C GLY A 288 -10.85 -3.53 8.07
N SER A 289 -10.40 -3.96 6.89
CA SER A 289 -9.10 -3.61 6.32
C SER A 289 -8.91 -2.11 6.10
N ALA A 290 -9.99 -1.36 5.89
CA ALA A 290 -9.94 0.10 5.74
C ALA A 290 -9.64 0.85 7.07
N TRP A 291 -9.66 0.16 8.20
CA TRP A 291 -9.33 0.70 9.53
C TRP A 291 -8.47 -0.30 10.29
N ALA A 292 -7.30 -0.58 9.76
CA ALA A 292 -6.41 -1.63 10.26
C ALA A 292 -5.01 -1.14 10.65
N GLU A 293 -4.61 0.05 10.23
CA GLU A 293 -3.27 0.56 10.57
C GLU A 293 -3.29 1.25 11.94
N SER A 294 -2.21 1.06 12.69
CA SER A 294 -2.03 1.73 13.98
C SER A 294 -2.04 3.26 13.83
N GLY A 295 -2.65 3.95 14.81
CA GLY A 295 -2.87 5.38 14.76
C GLY A 295 -4.04 5.83 13.86
N MET A 296 -4.75 4.93 13.20
CA MET A 296 -6.03 5.25 12.56
C MET A 296 -7.15 5.31 13.59
N TRP A 297 -7.95 6.38 13.56
CA TRP A 297 -9.02 6.56 14.51
C TRP A 297 -10.35 6.97 13.87
N ILE A 298 -11.44 6.69 14.60
CA ILE A 298 -12.81 7.07 14.27
C ILE A 298 -13.44 7.69 15.50
N SER A 299 -14.04 8.88 15.35
CA SER A 299 -14.77 9.57 16.40
C SER A 299 -16.28 9.57 16.18
N TYR A 300 -17.03 9.58 17.24
CA TYR A 300 -18.48 9.60 17.27
C TYR A 300 -19.02 10.66 18.24
N ARG A 301 -20.17 11.25 17.91
CA ARG A 301 -20.94 12.08 18.83
C ARG A 301 -21.99 11.23 19.53
N VAL A 302 -21.97 11.23 20.85
CA VAL A 302 -22.95 10.54 21.70
C VAL A 302 -23.67 11.57 22.53
N GLN A 303 -24.99 11.66 22.37
CA GLN A 303 -25.82 12.57 23.14
C GLN A 303 -26.33 11.86 24.38
N ALA A 304 -25.85 12.25 25.57
CA ALA A 304 -26.32 11.71 26.82
C ALA A 304 -27.45 12.59 27.39
N GLU A 305 -28.58 11.99 27.75
CA GLU A 305 -29.73 12.69 28.34
C GLU A 305 -29.51 13.04 29.81
N GLN A 306 -28.61 12.31 30.47
CA GLN A 306 -28.23 12.55 31.86
C GLN A 306 -26.75 12.25 32.10
N ALA A 307 -26.14 13.04 32.97
CA ALA A 307 -24.78 12.78 33.43
C ALA A 307 -24.73 11.53 34.33
N GLY A 308 -23.68 10.71 34.20
CA GLY A 308 -23.50 9.56 35.07
C GLY A 308 -22.48 8.55 34.57
N LEU A 309 -22.37 7.43 35.29
CA LEU A 309 -21.45 6.34 35.00
C LEU A 309 -22.16 5.25 34.21
N TYR A 310 -21.72 5.02 32.99
CA TYR A 310 -22.27 4.06 32.03
C TYR A 310 -21.31 2.89 31.78
N CYS A 311 -21.85 1.72 31.44
CA CYS A 311 -21.12 0.62 30.87
C CYS A 311 -21.02 0.80 29.35
N LEU A 312 -19.90 0.43 28.73
CA LEU A 312 -19.72 0.45 27.26
C LEU A 312 -19.71 -0.98 26.70
N THR A 313 -20.60 -1.25 25.75
CA THR A 313 -20.62 -2.50 24.97
C THR A 313 -20.44 -2.19 23.50
N VAL A 314 -19.53 -2.92 22.83
CA VAL A 314 -19.27 -2.82 21.38
C VAL A 314 -19.72 -4.10 20.71
N LYS A 315 -20.56 -4.00 19.67
CA LYS A 315 -20.86 -5.12 18.77
C LYS A 315 -19.89 -5.06 17.61
N TYR A 316 -19.00 -6.07 17.56
CA TYR A 316 -17.88 -6.10 16.65
C TYR A 316 -17.74 -7.46 15.97
N ARG A 317 -16.94 -7.49 14.91
CA ARG A 317 -16.40 -8.68 14.27
C ARG A 317 -14.92 -8.45 13.94
N GLN A 318 -14.09 -9.43 14.21
CA GLN A 318 -12.68 -9.48 13.81
C GLN A 318 -12.46 -10.87 13.20
N ASN A 319 -12.54 -10.97 11.88
CA ASN A 319 -12.45 -12.23 11.14
C ASN A 319 -11.39 -12.21 10.02
N GLU A 320 -10.66 -11.08 9.89
CA GLU A 320 -9.64 -10.89 8.85
C GLU A 320 -8.28 -11.44 9.32
N SER A 321 -7.83 -11.10 10.52
CA SER A 321 -6.60 -11.65 11.11
C SER A 321 -6.92 -12.91 11.91
N ILE A 322 -6.89 -14.05 11.25
CA ILE A 322 -7.33 -15.33 11.83
C ILE A 322 -6.47 -15.71 13.05
N GLY A 323 -7.14 -15.96 14.18
CA GLY A 323 -6.49 -16.35 15.43
C GLY A 323 -5.71 -15.26 16.16
N MET A 324 -5.83 -14.00 15.70
CA MET A 324 -5.19 -12.85 16.32
C MET A 324 -6.22 -11.97 17.03
N ALA A 325 -5.87 -11.48 18.20
CA ALA A 325 -6.61 -10.38 18.84
C ALA A 325 -6.13 -9.04 18.24
N VAL A 326 -6.99 -8.03 18.28
CA VAL A 326 -6.67 -6.66 17.87
C VAL A 326 -6.91 -5.70 19.01
N SER A 327 -6.27 -4.54 19.00
CA SER A 327 -6.34 -3.60 20.10
C SER A 327 -6.84 -2.23 19.66
N ARG A 328 -7.48 -1.52 20.60
CA ARG A 328 -7.97 -0.15 20.41
C ARG A 328 -7.69 0.70 21.64
N ASN A 329 -7.18 1.91 21.44
CA ASN A 329 -7.29 2.95 22.46
C ASN A 329 -8.70 3.54 22.40
N ILE A 330 -9.30 3.76 23.55
CA ILE A 330 -10.65 4.32 23.62
C ILE A 330 -10.60 5.62 24.41
N TYR A 331 -10.89 6.72 23.68
CA TYR A 331 -10.92 8.06 24.25
C TYR A 331 -12.36 8.48 24.54
N ILE A 332 -12.55 9.13 25.65
CA ILE A 332 -13.81 9.78 26.03
C ILE A 332 -13.52 11.26 26.22
N ASN A 333 -14.15 12.10 25.40
CA ASN A 333 -13.92 13.55 25.38
C ASN A 333 -12.43 13.94 25.23
N GLY A 334 -11.69 13.18 24.41
CA GLY A 334 -10.29 13.45 24.07
C GLY A 334 -9.25 12.84 25.03
N GLU A 335 -9.68 12.17 26.11
CA GLU A 335 -8.77 11.53 27.07
C GLU A 335 -9.02 10.03 27.19
N ILE A 336 -7.96 9.24 27.40
CA ILE A 336 -8.06 7.82 27.81
C ILE A 336 -8.38 7.81 29.31
N PRO A 337 -9.52 7.24 29.76
CA PRO A 337 -9.95 7.35 31.15
C PRO A 337 -9.00 6.69 32.16
N CYS A 338 -8.46 5.53 31.80
CA CYS A 338 -7.54 4.75 32.64
C CYS A 338 -6.72 3.78 31.80
N ALA A 339 -5.72 3.16 32.39
CA ALA A 339 -4.78 2.26 31.73
C ALA A 339 -5.49 1.07 31.03
N GLU A 340 -6.63 0.61 31.54
CA GLU A 340 -7.40 -0.47 30.96
C GLU A 340 -8.15 -0.09 29.67
N PHE A 341 -8.28 1.21 29.36
CA PHE A 341 -8.83 1.75 28.10
C PHE A 341 -7.74 2.03 27.05
N GLU A 342 -6.48 1.99 27.47
CA GLU A 342 -5.34 1.94 26.58
C GLU A 342 -5.12 0.50 26.11
N ASN A 343 -4.96 0.30 24.81
CA ASN A 343 -4.72 -1.01 24.20
C ASN A 343 -5.81 -2.06 24.54
N MET A 344 -7.07 -1.64 24.64
CA MET A 344 -8.20 -2.55 24.89
C MET A 344 -8.24 -3.66 23.85
N VAL A 345 -8.18 -4.91 24.31
CA VAL A 345 -8.09 -6.10 23.47
C VAL A 345 -9.46 -6.56 23.01
N PHE A 346 -9.64 -6.72 21.70
CA PHE A 346 -10.79 -7.35 21.05
C PHE A 346 -10.37 -8.73 20.52
N PRO A 347 -10.82 -9.83 21.14
CA PRO A 347 -10.47 -11.18 20.72
C PRO A 347 -10.93 -11.50 19.28
N TYR A 348 -10.29 -12.47 18.65
CA TYR A 348 -10.73 -13.02 17.38
C TYR A 348 -12.21 -13.45 17.44
N ALA A 349 -13.00 -12.97 16.51
CA ALA A 349 -14.43 -13.26 16.43
C ALA A 349 -14.87 -13.42 14.97
N ALA A 350 -14.95 -14.65 14.49
CA ALA A 350 -15.40 -14.98 13.14
C ALA A 350 -16.88 -14.60 12.88
N LYS A 351 -17.66 -14.41 13.93
CA LYS A 351 -19.07 -13.99 13.89
C LYS A 351 -19.24 -12.71 14.70
N TRP A 352 -20.25 -11.94 14.37
CA TRP A 352 -20.65 -10.80 15.17
C TRP A 352 -20.84 -11.16 16.64
N THR A 353 -20.16 -10.46 17.51
CA THR A 353 -20.20 -10.66 18.95
C THR A 353 -20.34 -9.33 19.67
N GLN A 354 -20.80 -9.36 20.91
CA GLN A 354 -20.87 -8.21 21.79
C GLN A 354 -19.81 -8.35 22.87
N PHE A 355 -19.08 -7.30 23.08
CA PHE A 355 -18.06 -7.21 24.11
C PHE A 355 -18.36 -6.01 25.00
N THR A 356 -18.77 -6.30 26.24
CA THR A 356 -18.87 -5.26 27.27
C THR A 356 -17.49 -5.08 27.87
N LEU A 357 -16.96 -3.87 27.81
CA LEU A 357 -15.64 -3.55 28.37
C LEU A 357 -15.65 -3.82 29.87
N GLY A 358 -14.69 -4.60 30.33
CA GLY A 358 -14.65 -5.03 31.74
C GLY A 358 -13.64 -6.15 31.97
N GLN A 359 -13.49 -6.54 33.22
CA GLN A 359 -12.61 -7.61 33.65
C GLN A 359 -13.34 -8.59 34.57
N GLY A 360 -13.11 -9.89 34.40
CA GLY A 360 -13.68 -10.92 35.28
C GLY A 360 -15.21 -11.01 35.28
N GLY A 361 -15.89 -10.50 34.23
CA GLY A 361 -17.36 -10.45 34.15
C GLY A 361 -18.01 -9.21 34.76
N GLU A 362 -17.22 -8.32 35.37
CA GLU A 362 -17.71 -7.01 35.82
C GLU A 362 -17.38 -5.93 34.79
N PRO A 363 -18.37 -5.07 34.43
CA PRO A 363 -18.17 -4.02 33.44
C PRO A 363 -17.36 -2.85 34.01
N TYR A 364 -16.55 -2.23 33.16
CA TYR A 364 -15.99 -0.92 33.44
C TYR A 364 -17.04 0.17 33.31
N TYR A 365 -17.01 1.13 34.21
CA TYR A 365 -17.87 2.29 34.20
C TYR A 365 -17.08 3.51 33.84
N VAL A 366 -17.60 4.31 32.89
CA VAL A 366 -17.04 5.59 32.50
C VAL A 366 -18.05 6.70 32.64
N TYR A 367 -17.57 7.89 32.94
CA TYR A 367 -18.41 9.05 33.12
C TYR A 367 -18.74 9.71 31.78
N LEU A 368 -20.00 9.95 31.50
CA LEU A 368 -20.49 10.83 30.45
C LEU A 368 -21.18 12.05 31.09
N HIS A 369 -20.87 13.24 30.57
CA HIS A 369 -21.62 14.44 30.98
C HIS A 369 -22.93 14.54 30.20
N GLU A 370 -23.90 15.29 30.76
CA GLU A 370 -25.12 15.58 30.04
C GLU A 370 -24.85 16.40 28.79
N GLY A 371 -25.46 16.02 27.68
CA GLY A 371 -25.22 16.62 26.37
C GLY A 371 -24.29 15.80 25.47
N GLU A 372 -23.54 16.49 24.61
CA GLU A 372 -22.67 15.86 23.60
C GLU A 372 -21.37 15.35 24.23
N ASN A 373 -21.06 14.09 24.00
CA ASN A 373 -19.77 13.46 24.33
C ASN A 373 -19.12 12.96 23.06
N ILE A 374 -17.80 13.10 22.95
CA ILE A 374 -17.00 12.57 21.82
C ILE A 374 -16.32 11.28 22.25
N ILE A 375 -16.59 10.22 21.51
CA ILE A 375 -16.01 8.91 21.74
C ILE A 375 -15.10 8.57 20.55
N THR A 376 -13.83 8.26 20.80
CA THR A 376 -12.88 7.94 19.73
C THR A 376 -12.30 6.56 19.97
N PHE A 377 -12.29 5.75 18.90
CA PHE A 377 -11.60 4.46 18.86
C PHE A 377 -10.39 4.60 17.94
N GLU A 378 -9.21 4.37 18.46
CA GLU A 378 -7.95 4.41 17.71
C GLU A 378 -7.36 3.00 17.61
N ALA A 379 -6.97 2.57 16.42
CA ALA A 379 -6.28 1.31 16.20
C ALA A 379 -4.86 1.38 16.79
N THR A 380 -4.48 0.34 17.52
CA THR A 380 -3.14 0.23 18.11
C THR A 380 -2.67 -1.23 18.04
N ALA A 381 -1.37 -1.45 17.93
CA ALA A 381 -0.80 -2.79 17.99
C ALA A 381 -0.81 -3.39 19.42
N GLY A 382 -1.04 -2.57 20.45
CA GLY A 382 -1.12 -3.04 21.83
C GLY A 382 0.13 -3.81 22.26
N ALA A 383 -0.09 -4.99 22.81
CA ALA A 383 0.98 -5.89 23.23
C ALA A 383 1.86 -6.42 22.08
N LEU A 384 1.43 -6.27 20.83
CA LEU A 384 2.22 -6.66 19.66
C LEU A 384 3.30 -5.63 19.30
N SER A 385 3.24 -4.40 19.80
CA SER A 385 4.17 -3.33 19.44
C SER A 385 5.63 -3.73 19.64
N ASP A 386 5.97 -4.26 20.81
CA ASP A 386 7.34 -4.65 21.12
C ASP A 386 7.76 -5.90 20.33
N ILE A 387 6.83 -6.82 20.07
CA ILE A 387 7.08 -8.02 19.24
C ILE A 387 7.33 -7.62 17.78
N LEU A 388 6.55 -6.68 17.24
CA LEU A 388 6.73 -6.19 15.87
C LEU A 388 8.08 -5.51 15.70
N LEU A 389 8.47 -4.68 16.65
CA LEU A 389 9.77 -4.01 16.64
C LEU A 389 10.93 -5.03 16.72
N ASP A 390 10.85 -6.01 17.62
CA ASP A 390 11.86 -7.06 17.75
C ASP A 390 11.97 -7.94 16.49
N VAL A 391 10.85 -8.34 15.91
CA VAL A 391 10.84 -9.16 14.68
C VAL A 391 11.28 -8.35 13.47
N SER A 392 11.05 -7.04 13.44
CA SER A 392 11.56 -6.16 12.38
C SER A 392 13.08 -6.12 12.38
N ASP A 393 13.71 -5.94 13.54
CA ASP A 393 15.16 -6.01 13.69
C ASP A 393 15.70 -7.40 13.33
N LEU A 394 15.01 -8.46 13.76
CA LEU A 394 15.39 -9.84 13.38
C LEU A 394 15.36 -10.06 11.86
N ALA A 395 14.39 -9.51 11.16
CA ALA A 395 14.32 -9.60 9.70
C ALA A 395 15.48 -8.86 9.02
N ALA A 396 15.84 -7.68 9.52
CA ALA A 396 17.00 -6.93 9.05
C ALA A 396 18.31 -7.68 9.32
N GLU A 397 18.47 -8.27 10.50
CA GLU A 397 19.62 -9.09 10.87
C GLU A 397 19.73 -10.36 10.00
N MET A 398 18.61 -11.04 9.75
CA MET A 398 18.57 -12.18 8.83
C MET A 398 19.01 -11.78 7.40
N ASN A 399 18.55 -10.64 6.89
CA ASN A 399 18.99 -10.11 5.60
C ASN A 399 20.49 -9.80 5.59
N SER A 400 21.01 -9.14 6.61
CA SER A 400 22.44 -8.83 6.74
C SER A 400 23.30 -10.10 6.76
N LEU A 401 22.89 -11.08 7.54
CA LEU A 401 23.60 -12.36 7.64
C LEU A 401 23.54 -13.15 6.33
N TYR A 402 22.38 -13.16 5.66
CA TYR A 402 22.22 -13.78 4.34
C TYR A 402 23.18 -13.18 3.31
N ARG A 403 23.27 -11.84 3.24
CA ARG A 403 24.22 -11.16 2.34
C ARG A 403 25.65 -11.57 2.62
N ARG A 404 26.09 -11.59 3.87
CA ARG A 404 27.44 -12.03 4.24
C ARG A 404 27.73 -13.47 3.82
N ILE A 405 26.75 -14.36 3.95
CA ILE A 405 26.88 -15.75 3.53
C ILE A 405 27.03 -15.87 2.01
N ILE A 406 26.17 -15.21 1.22
CA ILE A 406 26.25 -15.28 -0.24
C ILE A 406 27.53 -14.67 -0.81
N MET A 407 28.12 -13.67 -0.15
CA MET A 407 29.44 -13.13 -0.52
C MET A 407 30.54 -14.20 -0.48
N VAL A 408 30.42 -15.18 0.41
CA VAL A 408 31.35 -16.30 0.55
C VAL A 408 30.95 -17.49 -0.35
N THR A 409 29.67 -17.86 -0.34
CA THR A 409 29.17 -19.13 -0.91
C THR A 409 28.59 -18.99 -2.31
N SER A 410 28.24 -17.79 -2.76
CA SER A 410 27.29 -17.48 -3.83
C SER A 410 25.82 -17.81 -3.48
N THR A 411 24.89 -17.38 -4.34
CA THR A 411 23.45 -17.64 -4.17
C THR A 411 23.02 -19.09 -4.43
N ASN A 412 23.86 -19.85 -5.12
CA ASN A 412 23.68 -21.28 -5.40
C ASN A 412 24.98 -22.03 -5.03
N PRO A 413 25.21 -22.28 -3.74
CA PRO A 413 26.45 -22.94 -3.30
C PRO A 413 26.53 -24.37 -3.80
N ASP A 414 27.75 -24.86 -3.96
CA ASP A 414 28.03 -26.27 -4.09
C ASP A 414 27.93 -26.92 -2.70
N THR A 415 26.94 -27.76 -2.49
CA THR A 415 26.68 -28.41 -1.19
C THR A 415 27.76 -29.41 -0.76
N TYR A 416 28.68 -29.78 -1.67
CA TYR A 416 29.82 -30.64 -1.39
C TYR A 416 31.12 -29.88 -1.11
N HIS A 417 31.08 -28.53 -1.24
CA HIS A 417 32.23 -27.68 -0.97
C HIS A 417 32.20 -27.16 0.46
N ASP A 418 33.34 -27.31 1.17
CA ASP A 418 33.51 -26.70 2.49
C ASP A 418 33.94 -25.24 2.34
N TYR A 419 33.03 -24.33 2.70
CA TYR A 419 33.21 -22.86 2.60
C TYR A 419 33.92 -22.27 3.84
N TYR A 420 34.14 -23.06 4.88
CA TYR A 420 34.76 -22.60 6.15
C TYR A 420 34.04 -21.39 6.75
N LEU A 421 32.67 -21.37 6.71
CA LEU A 421 31.86 -20.24 7.12
C LEU A 421 32.13 -19.75 8.55
N ASP A 422 32.52 -20.68 9.45
CA ASP A 422 32.94 -20.37 10.82
C ASP A 422 34.24 -19.55 10.89
N ARG A 423 35.06 -19.56 9.86
CA ARG A 423 36.30 -18.77 9.75
C ARG A 423 36.09 -17.47 9.00
N GLU A 424 35.35 -17.52 7.89
CA GLU A 424 35.04 -16.35 7.05
C GLU A 424 34.07 -15.40 7.76
N ILE A 425 33.15 -15.94 8.57
CA ILE A 425 32.17 -15.19 9.39
C ILE A 425 32.27 -15.72 10.85
N PRO A 426 33.23 -15.27 11.64
CA PRO A 426 33.55 -15.88 12.93
C PRO A 426 32.42 -15.89 13.98
N ASP A 427 31.47 -14.96 13.85
CA ASP A 427 30.30 -14.81 14.73
C ASP A 427 29.06 -15.56 14.22
N ILE A 428 29.12 -16.28 13.09
CA ILE A 428 27.95 -16.87 12.42
C ILE A 428 27.13 -17.80 13.32
N THR A 429 27.79 -18.68 14.07
CA THR A 429 27.14 -19.61 15.00
C THR A 429 26.37 -18.87 16.09
N GLN A 430 27.00 -17.85 16.68
CA GLN A 430 26.37 -17.04 17.73
C GLN A 430 25.19 -16.23 17.18
N ARG A 431 25.32 -15.66 15.99
CA ARG A 431 24.23 -14.92 15.33
C ARG A 431 23.03 -15.82 15.09
N PHE A 432 23.21 -16.99 14.50
CA PHE A 432 22.11 -17.94 14.32
C PHE A 432 21.49 -18.42 15.63
N ALA A 433 22.28 -18.65 16.68
CA ALA A 433 21.77 -18.99 17.99
C ALA A 433 20.92 -17.86 18.59
N THR A 434 21.36 -16.60 18.45
CA THR A 434 20.63 -15.41 18.90
C THR A 434 19.32 -15.24 18.12
N LEU A 435 19.37 -15.36 16.78
CA LEU A 435 18.17 -15.32 15.92
C LEU A 435 17.15 -16.38 16.34
N SER A 436 17.60 -17.62 16.55
CA SER A 436 16.74 -18.71 16.99
C SER A 436 16.07 -18.39 18.33
N ALA A 437 16.84 -17.98 19.33
CA ALA A 437 16.34 -17.68 20.68
C ALA A 437 15.32 -16.54 20.68
N ARG A 438 15.63 -15.43 19.98
CA ARG A 438 14.73 -14.26 19.87
C ARG A 438 13.45 -14.60 19.12
N LEU A 439 13.51 -15.30 17.98
CA LEU A 439 12.32 -15.74 17.23
C LEU A 439 11.43 -16.68 18.07
N ALA A 440 12.03 -17.60 18.83
CA ALA A 440 11.27 -18.48 19.73
C ALA A 440 10.61 -17.69 20.87
N ALA A 441 11.30 -16.69 21.45
CA ALA A 441 10.75 -15.80 22.45
C ALA A 441 9.59 -14.96 21.90
N ALA A 442 9.74 -14.37 20.70
CA ALA A 442 8.68 -13.63 20.02
C ALA A 442 7.44 -14.52 19.76
N SER A 443 7.64 -15.78 19.32
CA SER A 443 6.55 -16.76 19.16
C SER A 443 5.80 -17.02 20.48
N GLN A 444 6.51 -17.17 21.57
CA GLN A 444 5.91 -17.41 22.89
C GLN A 444 5.18 -16.18 23.43
N GLN A 445 5.75 -14.99 23.28
CA GLN A 445 5.12 -13.74 23.66
C GLN A 445 3.83 -13.51 22.86
N LEU A 446 3.86 -13.77 21.55
CA LEU A 446 2.68 -13.69 20.71
C LEU A 446 1.56 -14.65 21.14
N ALA A 447 1.90 -15.90 21.44
CA ALA A 447 0.95 -16.88 21.94
C ALA A 447 0.33 -16.44 23.29
N SER A 448 1.12 -15.82 24.14
CA SER A 448 0.66 -15.28 25.43
C SER A 448 -0.27 -14.07 25.24
N ALA A 449 0.07 -13.15 24.33
CA ALA A 449 -0.74 -11.95 24.03
C ALA A 449 -2.12 -12.34 23.43
N ASN A 450 -2.17 -13.37 22.58
CA ASN A 450 -3.42 -13.86 21.98
C ASN A 450 -4.20 -14.85 22.85
N GLY A 451 -3.60 -15.36 23.92
CA GLY A 451 -4.19 -16.40 24.78
C GLY A 451 -4.26 -17.79 24.15
N VAL A 452 -3.81 -17.96 22.92
CA VAL A 452 -3.79 -19.21 22.15
C VAL A 452 -2.61 -19.25 21.17
N ASN A 453 -2.14 -20.46 20.85
CA ASN A 453 -1.22 -20.63 19.74
C ASN A 453 -1.95 -20.35 18.41
N SER A 454 -1.38 -19.50 17.59
CA SER A 454 -1.89 -19.16 16.27
C SER A 454 -0.94 -19.66 15.18
N ASP A 455 -1.42 -19.65 13.93
CA ASP A 455 -0.55 -19.95 12.78
C ASP A 455 0.64 -18.99 12.73
N LYS A 456 0.44 -17.74 13.20
CA LYS A 456 1.49 -16.72 13.25
C LYS A 456 2.60 -17.05 14.25
N SER A 457 2.26 -17.56 15.43
CA SER A 457 3.28 -18.04 16.40
C SER A 457 4.02 -19.27 15.87
N ALA A 458 3.32 -20.19 15.19
CA ALA A 458 3.93 -21.37 14.59
C ALA A 458 4.92 -21.06 13.47
N ILE A 459 4.68 -19.99 12.69
CA ILE A 459 5.61 -19.52 11.66
C ILE A 459 6.94 -19.11 12.28
N LEU A 460 6.93 -18.23 13.29
CA LEU A 460 8.17 -17.79 13.96
C LEU A 460 8.93 -18.96 14.60
N LEU A 461 8.20 -19.89 15.24
CA LEU A 461 8.84 -21.06 15.83
C LEU A 461 9.53 -21.96 14.81
N ARG A 462 8.92 -22.18 13.64
CA ARG A 462 9.51 -22.97 12.56
C ARG A 462 10.80 -22.33 12.03
N VAL A 463 10.80 -20.99 11.88
CA VAL A 463 12.00 -20.27 11.46
C VAL A 463 13.07 -20.35 12.55
N ALA A 464 12.71 -20.20 13.82
CA ALA A 464 13.61 -20.36 14.95
C ALA A 464 14.31 -21.73 14.97
N GLU A 465 13.54 -22.82 14.74
CA GLU A 465 14.08 -24.19 14.66
C GLU A 465 15.13 -24.34 13.54
N ARG A 466 14.92 -23.72 12.38
CA ARG A 466 15.91 -23.72 11.30
C ARG A 466 17.17 -22.95 11.69
N MET A 467 17.01 -21.78 12.30
CA MET A 467 18.17 -21.00 12.80
C MET A 467 18.97 -21.80 13.84
N ALA A 468 18.29 -22.58 14.68
CA ALA A 468 18.95 -23.49 15.63
C ALA A 468 19.78 -24.55 14.89
N THR A 469 19.25 -25.16 13.83
CA THR A 469 20.00 -26.15 13.03
C THR A 469 21.28 -25.55 12.45
N PHE A 470 21.24 -24.33 11.92
CA PHE A 470 22.43 -23.64 11.40
C PHE A 470 23.42 -23.23 12.49
N ALA A 471 22.93 -22.95 13.69
CA ALA A 471 23.79 -22.68 14.86
C ALA A 471 24.47 -23.95 15.36
N GLU A 472 23.82 -25.11 15.27
CA GLU A 472 24.39 -26.41 15.67
C GLU A 472 25.44 -26.93 14.67
N ASP A 473 25.20 -26.76 13.37
CA ASP A 473 26.13 -27.16 12.32
C ASP A 473 26.11 -26.16 11.14
N VAL A 474 27.15 -25.36 11.04
CA VAL A 474 27.31 -24.37 9.96
C VAL A 474 27.46 -24.99 8.58
N ASN A 475 27.79 -26.30 8.47
CA ASN A 475 27.89 -26.98 7.20
C ASN A 475 26.52 -27.31 6.58
N GLU A 476 25.45 -27.20 7.34
CA GLU A 476 24.07 -27.31 6.82
C GLU A 476 23.61 -26.03 6.11
N ILE A 477 24.32 -24.91 6.29
CA ILE A 477 23.93 -23.60 5.72
C ILE A 477 23.93 -23.65 4.17
N PRO A 478 24.94 -24.15 3.46
CA PRO A 478 24.93 -24.20 2.00
C PRO A 478 23.74 -24.98 1.43
N ASP A 479 23.38 -26.11 2.03
CA ASP A 479 22.21 -26.92 1.63
C ASP A 479 20.89 -26.21 1.95
N GLY A 480 20.83 -25.50 3.10
CA GLY A 480 19.65 -24.78 3.60
C GLY A 480 19.53 -23.34 3.10
N LEU A 481 20.46 -22.80 2.29
CA LEU A 481 20.54 -21.37 1.97
C LEU A 481 19.29 -20.84 1.25
N THR A 482 18.74 -21.61 0.31
CA THR A 482 17.47 -21.25 -0.36
C THR A 482 16.32 -21.16 0.64
N SER A 483 16.25 -22.10 1.57
CA SER A 483 15.23 -22.08 2.61
C SER A 483 15.41 -20.92 3.57
N PHE A 484 16.64 -20.52 3.86
CA PHE A 484 16.92 -19.33 4.69
C PHE A 484 16.44 -18.05 4.02
N ARG A 485 16.72 -17.87 2.71
CA ARG A 485 16.17 -16.76 1.93
C ARG A 485 14.64 -16.74 1.96
N ASP A 486 14.02 -17.90 1.78
CA ASP A 486 12.56 -18.00 1.81
C ASP A 486 12.00 -17.69 3.22
N ASP A 487 12.71 -18.05 4.30
CA ASP A 487 12.35 -17.71 5.68
C ASP A 487 12.41 -16.18 5.93
N ILE A 488 13.38 -15.46 5.36
CA ILE A 488 13.40 -13.98 5.41
C ILE A 488 12.09 -13.41 4.83
N THR A 489 11.70 -13.90 3.64
CA THR A 489 10.44 -13.49 3.01
C THR A 489 9.22 -13.83 3.88
N VAL A 490 9.22 -15.00 4.52
CA VAL A 490 8.14 -15.44 5.41
C VAL A 490 8.04 -14.55 6.65
N VAL A 491 9.16 -14.17 7.27
CA VAL A 491 9.17 -13.25 8.44
C VAL A 491 8.71 -11.85 8.03
N SER A 492 9.15 -11.35 6.88
CA SER A 492 8.72 -10.04 6.39
C SER A 492 7.21 -10.00 6.06
N ASN A 493 6.67 -11.06 5.46
CA ASN A 493 5.22 -11.18 5.24
C ASN A 493 4.45 -11.28 6.56
N TRP A 494 5.02 -11.99 7.54
CA TRP A 494 4.48 -12.06 8.89
C TRP A 494 4.36 -10.67 9.53
N LEU A 495 5.40 -9.83 9.40
CA LEU A 495 5.37 -8.43 9.87
C LEU A 495 4.23 -7.64 9.22
N MET A 496 4.10 -7.72 7.89
CA MET A 496 3.03 -7.03 7.15
C MET A 496 1.63 -7.43 7.61
N GLU A 497 1.42 -8.71 7.88
CA GLU A 497 0.12 -9.21 8.29
C GLU A 497 -0.19 -8.90 9.77
N CYS A 498 0.81 -9.02 10.66
CA CYS A 498 0.61 -8.84 12.10
C CYS A 498 0.51 -7.37 12.53
N ARG A 499 1.09 -6.42 11.76
CA ARG A 499 0.92 -4.99 12.05
C ARG A 499 -0.52 -4.51 11.84
N GLN A 500 -1.29 -5.22 11.02
CA GLN A 500 -2.67 -4.84 10.75
C GLN A 500 -3.60 -5.24 11.88
N GLN A 501 -4.45 -4.30 12.28
CA GLN A 501 -5.37 -4.41 13.42
C GLN A 501 -6.83 -4.24 12.94
N PRO A 502 -7.35 -5.07 11.99
CA PRO A 502 -8.68 -4.89 11.43
C PRO A 502 -9.77 -5.16 12.46
N LEU A 503 -10.72 -4.24 12.57
CA LEU A 503 -11.89 -4.40 13.42
C LEU A 503 -13.11 -3.83 12.71
N GLN A 504 -14.19 -4.57 12.68
CA GLN A 504 -15.48 -4.10 12.18
C GLN A 504 -16.41 -3.80 13.35
N ILE A 505 -17.06 -2.64 13.33
CA ILE A 505 -18.05 -2.23 14.32
C ILE A 505 -19.40 -2.06 13.62
N ASP A 506 -20.44 -2.75 14.14
CA ASP A 506 -21.85 -2.56 13.78
C ASP A 506 -22.44 -1.40 14.59
N TYR A 507 -22.36 -1.50 15.93
CA TYR A 507 -22.73 -0.43 16.84
C TYR A 507 -21.96 -0.53 18.17
N PHE A 508 -21.99 0.55 18.92
CA PHE A 508 -21.66 0.51 20.36
C PHE A 508 -22.76 1.16 21.17
N THR A 509 -22.88 0.78 22.42
CA THR A 509 -23.92 1.31 23.32
C THR A 509 -23.35 1.57 24.70
N PHE A 510 -23.64 2.77 25.20
CA PHE A 510 -23.50 3.11 26.61
C PHE A 510 -24.82 2.79 27.32
N HIS A 511 -24.76 2.05 28.42
CA HIS A 511 -25.98 1.58 29.08
C HIS A 511 -25.82 1.36 30.56
N ALA A 512 -26.97 1.29 31.25
CA ALA A 512 -27.02 0.83 32.64
C ALA A 512 -26.77 -0.68 32.71
N LYS A 513 -26.22 -1.19 33.83
CA LYS A 513 -25.96 -2.63 34.02
C LYS A 513 -27.21 -3.50 33.83
N GLU A 514 -28.39 -2.96 34.17
CA GLU A 514 -29.70 -3.64 34.06
C GLU A 514 -30.24 -3.73 32.62
N TYR A 515 -29.64 -3.03 31.67
CA TYR A 515 -30.10 -3.06 30.28
C TYR A 515 -29.82 -4.44 29.64
N SER A 516 -30.84 -4.98 28.97
CA SER A 516 -30.71 -6.25 28.27
C SER A 516 -30.29 -6.03 26.84
N LEU A 517 -29.06 -6.37 26.52
CA LEU A 517 -28.49 -6.24 25.16
C LEU A 517 -29.27 -7.09 24.14
N PRO A 518 -29.60 -6.58 22.96
CA PRO A 518 -30.19 -7.36 21.89
C PRO A 518 -29.22 -8.48 21.43
N SER A 519 -29.75 -9.55 20.83
CA SER A 519 -28.89 -10.65 20.33
C SER A 519 -27.93 -10.16 19.25
N ALA A 520 -26.64 -10.47 19.38
CA ALA A 520 -25.63 -10.15 18.39
C ALA A 520 -25.88 -10.77 17.01
N ASN A 521 -26.57 -11.92 16.96
CA ASN A 521 -26.83 -12.66 15.72
C ASN A 521 -28.32 -12.93 15.55
N GLY A 522 -28.79 -12.90 14.30
CA GLY A 522 -30.16 -13.17 13.97
C GLY A 522 -30.60 -14.59 14.34
N THR A 523 -31.84 -14.70 14.79
CA THR A 523 -32.48 -15.98 15.10
C THR A 523 -32.62 -16.86 13.85
N PHE A 524 -32.81 -18.16 14.03
CA PHE A 524 -33.02 -19.10 12.91
C PHE A 524 -34.15 -18.65 11.97
N TRP A 525 -35.28 -18.22 12.49
CA TRP A 525 -36.43 -17.79 11.71
C TRP A 525 -36.21 -16.46 10.97
N GLN A 526 -35.46 -15.54 11.56
CA GLN A 526 -35.05 -14.31 10.88
C GLN A 526 -34.14 -14.62 9.70
N ARG A 527 -33.16 -15.55 9.86
CA ARG A 527 -32.26 -16.00 8.78
C ARG A 527 -33.05 -16.69 7.66
N VAL A 528 -34.01 -17.58 8.00
CA VAL A 528 -34.86 -18.25 7.01
C VAL A 528 -35.71 -17.21 6.25
N GLY A 529 -36.34 -16.30 6.97
CA GLY A 529 -37.16 -15.24 6.34
C GLY A 529 -36.34 -14.33 5.43
N PHE A 530 -35.12 -13.98 5.80
CA PHE A 530 -34.19 -13.19 5.00
C PHE A 530 -33.77 -13.98 3.74
N ALA A 531 -33.37 -15.25 3.90
CA ALA A 531 -32.98 -16.12 2.80
C ALA A 531 -34.11 -16.31 1.77
N ILE A 532 -35.35 -16.46 2.22
CA ILE A 532 -36.55 -16.56 1.36
C ILE A 532 -36.75 -15.25 0.57
N ARG A 533 -36.68 -14.07 1.24
CA ARG A 533 -36.82 -12.79 0.55
C ARG A 533 -35.69 -12.60 -0.46
N ARG A 534 -34.46 -12.93 -0.09
CA ARG A 534 -33.30 -12.88 -0.99
C ARG A 534 -33.47 -13.81 -2.19
N PHE A 535 -33.98 -15.03 -1.98
CA PHE A 535 -34.25 -15.96 -3.06
C PHE A 535 -35.29 -15.38 -4.06
N PHE A 536 -36.37 -14.79 -3.58
CA PHE A 536 -37.37 -14.17 -4.48
C PHE A 536 -36.81 -12.92 -5.18
N ALA A 537 -35.96 -12.16 -4.51
CA ALA A 537 -35.29 -11.01 -5.12
C ALA A 537 -34.38 -11.40 -6.29
N THR A 538 -33.79 -12.61 -6.29
CA THR A 538 -32.95 -13.08 -7.41
C THR A 538 -33.73 -13.26 -8.72
N PHE A 539 -35.05 -13.35 -8.68
CA PHE A 539 -35.88 -13.43 -9.89
C PHE A 539 -36.25 -12.05 -10.45
N SER A 540 -36.07 -11.00 -9.70
CA SER A 540 -36.39 -9.62 -10.08
C SER A 540 -35.18 -8.73 -10.29
N SER A 541 -33.97 -9.18 -9.91
CA SER A 541 -32.76 -8.41 -10.03
C SER A 541 -31.80 -9.06 -11.03
N ASP A 542 -31.32 -8.30 -12.00
CA ASP A 542 -30.27 -8.74 -12.91
C ASP A 542 -28.89 -8.59 -12.20
N TYR A 543 -28.22 -9.73 -11.96
CA TYR A 543 -26.94 -9.78 -11.26
C TYR A 543 -25.72 -9.52 -12.15
N GLN A 544 -25.92 -9.39 -13.48
CA GLN A 544 -24.80 -9.20 -14.41
C GLN A 544 -24.46 -7.74 -14.65
N SER A 545 -25.38 -6.82 -14.43
CA SER A 545 -25.09 -5.39 -14.45
C SER A 545 -25.06 -4.82 -13.03
N MET A 546 -24.00 -4.11 -12.72
CA MET A 546 -23.86 -3.43 -11.41
C MET A 546 -24.83 -2.26 -11.25
N GLN A 547 -25.40 -1.76 -12.36
CA GLN A 547 -26.45 -0.74 -12.45
C GLN A 547 -27.21 -0.96 -13.76
N ASP A 548 -28.51 -1.19 -13.71
CA ASP A 548 -29.39 -1.23 -14.89
C ASP A 548 -30.15 0.08 -14.97
N TYR A 549 -29.53 1.06 -15.62
CA TYR A 549 -30.35 2.07 -16.27
C TYR A 549 -30.88 1.44 -17.55
N GLU A 550 -32.21 1.55 -17.80
CA GLU A 550 -32.76 1.15 -19.10
C GLU A 550 -31.95 1.84 -20.21
N ASN A 551 -31.53 1.08 -21.22
CA ASN A 551 -30.79 1.60 -22.36
C ASN A 551 -31.65 2.63 -23.10
N GLY A 552 -31.49 3.89 -22.76
CA GLY A 552 -32.15 5.06 -23.34
C GLY A 552 -31.16 5.96 -24.02
N ASP A 553 -31.67 6.98 -24.74
CA ASP A 553 -30.81 7.95 -25.46
C ASP A 553 -29.84 8.75 -24.55
N ASN A 554 -30.05 8.71 -23.22
CA ASN A 554 -29.21 9.39 -22.22
C ASN A 554 -28.46 8.41 -21.31
N THR A 555 -28.16 7.21 -21.76
CA THR A 555 -27.42 6.19 -21.03
C THR A 555 -26.21 5.75 -21.84
N ILE A 556 -25.03 5.72 -21.21
CA ILE A 556 -23.80 5.16 -21.80
C ILE A 556 -23.36 3.92 -21.06
N THR A 557 -22.76 2.99 -21.79
CA THR A 557 -22.17 1.76 -21.22
C THR A 557 -20.65 1.86 -21.18
N VAL A 558 -20.08 1.72 -20.01
CA VAL A 558 -18.64 1.79 -19.78
C VAL A 558 -18.12 0.43 -19.37
N TRP A 559 -17.11 -0.08 -20.06
CA TRP A 559 -16.39 -1.27 -19.64
C TRP A 559 -15.08 -0.88 -18.95
N VAL A 560 -14.82 -1.54 -17.83
CA VAL A 560 -13.55 -1.44 -17.11
C VAL A 560 -12.77 -2.73 -17.36
N ASN A 561 -11.63 -2.61 -18.05
CA ASN A 561 -10.79 -3.74 -18.44
C ASN A 561 -9.76 -4.09 -17.35
N SER A 562 -10.15 -3.98 -16.11
CA SER A 562 -9.35 -4.25 -14.93
C SER A 562 -10.13 -5.08 -13.90
N GLY A 563 -9.70 -5.08 -12.64
CA GLY A 563 -10.31 -5.87 -11.58
C GLY A 563 -11.72 -5.39 -11.18
N LEU A 564 -12.43 -6.24 -10.44
CA LEU A 564 -13.76 -5.94 -9.92
C LEU A 564 -13.74 -4.72 -8.98
N ASP A 565 -12.69 -4.60 -8.18
CA ASP A 565 -12.53 -3.51 -7.20
C ASP A 565 -12.38 -2.16 -7.90
N GLN A 566 -11.56 -2.09 -8.95
CA GLN A 566 -11.41 -0.89 -9.77
C GLN A 566 -12.73 -0.49 -10.46
N ALA A 567 -13.44 -1.47 -11.02
CA ALA A 567 -14.73 -1.20 -11.63
C ALA A 567 -15.78 -0.70 -10.63
N GLN A 568 -15.68 -1.16 -9.38
CA GLN A 568 -16.54 -0.68 -8.31
C GLN A 568 -16.26 0.79 -7.96
N ILE A 569 -14.97 1.18 -7.93
CA ILE A 569 -14.57 2.58 -7.76
C ILE A 569 -15.10 3.42 -8.92
N VAL A 570 -14.87 2.99 -10.17
CA VAL A 570 -15.35 3.71 -11.38
C VAL A 570 -16.86 3.87 -11.36
N ARG A 571 -17.60 2.82 -10.97
CA ARG A 571 -19.06 2.90 -10.83
C ARG A 571 -19.48 3.93 -9.80
N ASP A 572 -18.90 3.89 -8.60
CA ASP A 572 -19.26 4.79 -7.51
C ASP A 572 -18.92 6.25 -7.85
N MET A 573 -17.82 6.48 -8.60
CA MET A 573 -17.47 7.80 -9.13
C MET A 573 -18.42 8.23 -10.26
N SER A 574 -18.83 7.32 -11.14
CA SER A 574 -19.75 7.62 -12.25
C SER A 574 -21.13 8.08 -11.79
N LEU A 575 -21.51 7.81 -10.53
CA LEU A 575 -22.72 8.36 -9.94
C LEU A 575 -22.65 9.89 -9.81
N LYS A 576 -21.49 10.42 -9.43
CA LYS A 576 -21.25 11.87 -9.37
C LYS A 576 -21.38 12.49 -10.75
N PHE A 577 -20.81 11.85 -11.77
CA PHE A 577 -20.98 12.29 -13.16
C PHE A 577 -22.46 12.28 -13.58
N THR A 578 -23.22 11.23 -13.20
CA THR A 578 -24.67 11.15 -13.49
C THR A 578 -25.45 12.27 -12.82
N GLU A 579 -25.08 12.61 -11.58
CA GLU A 579 -25.74 13.67 -10.80
C GLU A 579 -25.47 15.05 -11.41
N GLU A 580 -24.23 15.29 -11.83
CA GLU A 580 -23.77 16.58 -12.38
C GLU A 580 -24.25 16.82 -13.83
N TYR A 581 -24.15 15.79 -14.68
CA TYR A 581 -24.45 15.93 -16.13
C TYR A 581 -25.80 15.35 -16.56
N GLY A 582 -26.49 14.64 -15.67
CA GLY A 582 -27.78 13.99 -15.98
C GLY A 582 -27.68 12.81 -16.96
N ILE A 583 -26.44 12.32 -17.23
CA ILE A 583 -26.17 11.20 -18.12
C ILE A 583 -25.98 9.93 -17.27
N ASN A 584 -26.78 8.92 -17.53
CA ASN A 584 -26.67 7.64 -16.82
C ASN A 584 -25.48 6.82 -17.33
N VAL A 585 -24.77 6.15 -16.42
CA VAL A 585 -23.57 5.36 -16.74
C VAL A 585 -23.73 3.93 -16.23
N ASN A 586 -23.75 2.95 -17.14
CA ASN A 586 -23.73 1.54 -16.79
C ASN A 586 -22.31 1.02 -16.83
N VAL A 587 -21.72 0.71 -15.67
CA VAL A 587 -20.34 0.21 -15.54
C VAL A 587 -20.32 -1.31 -15.47
N ASN A 588 -19.57 -1.95 -16.35
CA ASN A 588 -19.39 -3.40 -16.41
C ASN A 588 -17.91 -3.79 -16.34
N VAL A 589 -17.63 -4.89 -15.64
CA VAL A 589 -16.29 -5.49 -15.61
C VAL A 589 -16.15 -6.45 -16.76
N VAL A 590 -15.20 -6.23 -17.65
CA VAL A 590 -14.91 -7.14 -18.75
C VAL A 590 -13.40 -7.23 -18.93
N GLN A 591 -12.84 -8.41 -18.71
CA GLN A 591 -11.43 -8.67 -18.93
C GLN A 591 -11.23 -9.30 -20.31
N GLY A 592 -10.76 -8.52 -21.26
CA GLY A 592 -10.53 -8.98 -22.64
C GLY A 592 -11.80 -9.05 -23.49
N GLY A 593 -11.71 -9.63 -24.68
CA GLY A 593 -12.85 -9.87 -25.57
C GLY A 593 -13.44 -8.62 -26.25
N LEU A 594 -12.76 -7.46 -26.21
CA LEU A 594 -13.28 -6.23 -26.81
C LEU A 594 -13.42 -6.34 -28.33
N VAL A 595 -12.47 -7.02 -28.99
CA VAL A 595 -12.52 -7.24 -30.47
C VAL A 595 -13.69 -8.14 -30.81
N GLU A 596 -13.88 -9.23 -30.06
CA GLU A 596 -14.96 -10.19 -30.26
C GLU A 596 -16.33 -9.54 -30.00
N ALA A 597 -16.43 -8.73 -28.97
CA ALA A 597 -17.65 -8.00 -28.63
C ALA A 597 -18.01 -6.97 -29.73
N SER A 598 -16.99 -6.25 -30.24
CA SER A 598 -17.16 -5.31 -31.33
C SER A 598 -17.66 -6.01 -32.60
N LEU A 599 -17.07 -7.16 -32.95
CA LEU A 599 -17.52 -7.98 -34.11
C LEU A 599 -18.93 -8.57 -33.93
N ALA A 600 -19.31 -8.87 -32.69
CA ALA A 600 -20.65 -9.36 -32.35
C ALA A 600 -21.72 -8.26 -32.26
N GLY A 601 -21.35 -6.98 -32.35
CA GLY A 601 -22.25 -5.85 -32.19
C GLY A 601 -22.72 -5.58 -30.76
N ASN A 602 -21.97 -6.11 -29.77
CA ASN A 602 -22.24 -5.97 -28.34
C ASN A 602 -21.12 -5.19 -27.63
N ALA A 603 -20.41 -4.30 -28.35
CA ALA A 603 -19.39 -3.44 -27.76
C ALA A 603 -20.01 -2.41 -26.80
N PRO A 604 -19.27 -1.96 -25.77
CA PRO A 604 -19.69 -0.83 -24.93
C PRO A 604 -19.61 0.48 -25.72
N ASP A 605 -19.98 1.58 -25.07
CA ASP A 605 -19.77 2.92 -25.64
C ASP A 605 -18.35 3.45 -25.32
N VAL A 606 -17.86 3.21 -24.10
CA VAL A 606 -16.53 3.64 -23.62
C VAL A 606 -15.81 2.47 -22.95
N VAL A 607 -14.47 2.40 -23.08
CA VAL A 607 -13.63 1.43 -22.38
C VAL A 607 -12.54 2.15 -21.61
N ILE A 608 -12.45 1.87 -20.31
CA ILE A 608 -11.40 2.30 -19.40
C ILE A 608 -10.34 1.21 -19.28
N ASP A 609 -9.08 1.57 -19.11
CA ASP A 609 -7.91 0.69 -19.01
C ASP A 609 -7.67 -0.16 -20.27
N CYS A 610 -7.93 0.43 -21.44
CA CYS A 610 -7.53 -0.16 -22.72
C CYS A 610 -6.00 -0.16 -22.82
N ALA A 611 -5.39 -1.34 -23.02
CA ALA A 611 -3.94 -1.46 -23.14
C ALA A 611 -3.40 -0.65 -24.34
N ARG A 612 -2.23 -0.02 -24.17
CA ARG A 612 -1.59 0.92 -25.11
C ARG A 612 -1.61 0.49 -26.57
N GLY A 613 -1.35 -0.77 -26.88
CA GLY A 613 -1.30 -1.27 -28.25
C GLY A 613 -2.65 -1.61 -28.88
N GLN A 614 -3.77 -1.49 -28.15
CA GLN A 614 -5.11 -1.83 -28.68
C GLN A 614 -5.76 -0.72 -29.50
N PRO A 615 -5.67 0.57 -29.13
CA PRO A 615 -6.41 1.63 -29.81
C PRO A 615 -6.16 1.67 -31.31
N VAL A 616 -4.89 1.66 -31.75
CA VAL A 616 -4.56 1.69 -33.18
C VAL A 616 -5.04 0.44 -33.92
N ASN A 617 -4.98 -0.76 -33.29
CA ASN A 617 -5.51 -1.97 -33.87
C ASN A 617 -7.03 -1.95 -34.04
N LEU A 618 -7.75 -1.30 -33.17
CA LEU A 618 -9.20 -1.12 -33.27
C LEU A 618 -9.55 0.01 -34.26
N ALA A 619 -8.80 1.13 -34.23
CA ALA A 619 -8.99 2.26 -35.14
C ALA A 619 -8.76 1.84 -36.59
N SER A 620 -7.73 1.02 -36.88
CA SER A 620 -7.48 0.51 -38.22
C SER A 620 -8.61 -0.35 -38.81
N ARG A 621 -9.53 -0.80 -37.96
CA ARG A 621 -10.76 -1.53 -38.33
C ARG A 621 -12.03 -0.67 -38.25
N ASN A 622 -11.87 0.67 -38.09
CA ASN A 622 -12.98 1.60 -37.91
C ASN A 622 -13.87 1.27 -36.69
N ALA A 623 -13.30 0.70 -35.64
CA ALA A 623 -14.03 0.33 -34.43
C ALA A 623 -14.04 1.43 -33.35
N LEU A 624 -13.19 2.43 -33.48
CA LEU A 624 -13.09 3.58 -32.55
C LEU A 624 -13.47 4.89 -33.22
N ALA A 625 -14.04 5.79 -32.42
CA ALA A 625 -14.33 7.16 -32.86
C ALA A 625 -13.04 8.00 -32.82
N ASP A 626 -12.87 8.86 -33.82
CA ASP A 626 -11.79 9.85 -33.84
C ASP A 626 -12.10 10.99 -32.86
N LEU A 627 -11.31 11.07 -31.79
CA LEU A 627 -11.50 12.03 -30.70
C LEU A 627 -11.13 13.46 -31.12
N SER A 628 -10.29 13.65 -32.14
CA SER A 628 -9.85 14.96 -32.61
C SER A 628 -11.01 15.78 -33.19
N GLN A 629 -12.14 15.15 -33.51
CA GLN A 629 -13.33 15.81 -34.06
C GLN A 629 -14.25 16.43 -32.99
N PHE A 630 -13.99 16.16 -31.70
CA PHE A 630 -14.86 16.63 -30.62
C PHE A 630 -14.46 18.00 -30.08
N PRO A 631 -15.45 18.82 -29.66
CA PRO A 631 -15.17 20.14 -29.08
C PRO A 631 -14.26 20.06 -27.84
N GLY A 632 -13.32 20.98 -27.72
CA GLY A 632 -12.43 21.08 -26.55
C GLY A 632 -11.31 20.02 -26.55
N TYR A 633 -11.09 19.29 -27.62
CA TYR A 633 -10.05 18.27 -27.71
C TYR A 633 -8.66 18.80 -27.33
N GLU A 634 -8.25 19.97 -27.84
CA GLU A 634 -6.94 20.57 -27.55
C GLU A 634 -6.78 20.92 -26.07
N GLU A 635 -7.85 21.36 -25.40
CA GLU A 635 -7.86 21.64 -23.96
C GLU A 635 -7.66 20.35 -23.15
N VAL A 636 -8.35 19.28 -23.54
CA VAL A 636 -8.24 17.98 -22.88
C VAL A 636 -6.84 17.37 -23.05
N THR A 637 -6.28 17.44 -24.24
CA THR A 637 -4.92 16.91 -24.51
C THR A 637 -3.82 17.71 -23.82
N GLY A 638 -4.06 18.99 -23.52
CA GLY A 638 -3.14 19.83 -22.73
C GLY A 638 -2.89 19.33 -21.28
N ARG A 639 -3.68 18.37 -20.78
CA ARG A 639 -3.50 17.72 -19.47
C ARG A 639 -2.34 16.74 -19.45
N PHE A 640 -1.90 16.28 -20.62
CA PHE A 640 -0.90 15.21 -20.79
C PHE A 640 0.42 15.76 -21.32
N ALA A 641 1.49 14.96 -21.24
CA ALA A 641 2.72 15.25 -21.94
C ALA A 641 2.47 15.33 -23.46
N GLN A 642 3.19 16.21 -24.15
CA GLN A 642 2.93 16.50 -25.57
C GLN A 642 2.99 15.26 -26.46
N ASP A 643 3.89 14.35 -26.18
CA ASP A 643 4.08 13.12 -26.95
C ASP A 643 3.23 11.93 -26.44
N ALA A 644 2.52 12.08 -25.32
CA ALA A 644 1.69 11.01 -24.74
C ALA A 644 0.56 10.54 -25.68
N MET A 645 0.20 11.37 -26.68
CA MET A 645 -0.82 11.04 -27.70
C MET A 645 -0.27 10.23 -28.88
N VAL A 646 1.05 10.18 -29.06
CA VAL A 646 1.71 9.50 -30.19
C VAL A 646 1.27 8.04 -30.37
N PRO A 647 1.18 7.21 -29.31
CA PRO A 647 0.77 5.81 -29.48
C PRO A 647 -0.71 5.62 -29.87
N TYR A 648 -1.51 6.66 -29.79
CA TYR A 648 -2.96 6.63 -30.00
C TYR A 648 -3.37 7.38 -31.29
N THR A 649 -2.37 7.84 -32.05
CA THR A 649 -2.57 8.55 -33.31
C THR A 649 -2.40 7.58 -34.48
N TYR A 650 -3.34 7.61 -35.43
CA TYR A 650 -3.33 6.79 -36.64
C TYR A 650 -4.05 7.52 -37.79
N ASN A 651 -3.40 7.64 -38.99
CA ASN A 651 -3.96 8.31 -40.17
C ASN A 651 -4.57 9.69 -39.84
N ASP A 652 -3.81 10.54 -39.15
CA ASP A 652 -4.18 11.90 -38.71
C ASP A 652 -5.34 11.97 -37.70
N GLY A 653 -5.94 10.85 -37.30
CA GLY A 653 -6.94 10.76 -36.24
C GLY A 653 -6.35 10.34 -34.89
N VAL A 654 -7.04 10.69 -33.81
CA VAL A 654 -6.68 10.32 -32.43
C VAL A 654 -7.78 9.48 -31.80
N TYR A 655 -7.44 8.32 -31.26
CA TYR A 655 -8.41 7.26 -30.91
C TYR A 655 -8.45 6.89 -29.44
N ALA A 656 -7.63 7.54 -28.60
CA ALA A 656 -7.66 7.34 -27.15
C ALA A 656 -7.13 8.55 -26.40
N LEU A 657 -7.50 8.69 -25.12
CA LEU A 657 -6.83 9.57 -24.16
C LEU A 657 -6.02 8.73 -23.18
N PRO A 658 -4.76 9.07 -22.90
CA PRO A 658 -3.94 8.33 -21.95
C PRO A 658 -4.52 8.43 -20.52
N LEU A 659 -4.54 7.30 -19.79
CA LEU A 659 -4.93 7.24 -18.38
C LEU A 659 -3.74 7.07 -17.46
N THR A 660 -2.85 6.16 -17.82
CA THR A 660 -1.62 5.91 -17.05
C THR A 660 -0.41 5.98 -17.96
N GLN A 661 0.73 6.40 -17.38
CA GLN A 661 2.01 6.39 -18.07
C GLN A 661 3.10 5.92 -17.10
N THR A 662 3.74 4.79 -17.43
CA THR A 662 4.83 4.20 -16.66
C THR A 662 6.07 4.06 -17.54
N TYR A 663 7.24 4.34 -16.99
CA TYR A 663 8.53 4.29 -17.67
C TYR A 663 9.56 3.60 -16.80
N LEU A 664 10.76 3.37 -17.31
CA LEU A 664 11.85 2.76 -16.57
C LEU A 664 12.49 3.76 -15.62
N MET A 665 12.81 3.29 -14.43
CA MET A 665 13.57 3.98 -13.40
C MET A 665 14.71 3.07 -12.94
N MET A 666 15.72 3.63 -12.33
CA MET A 666 16.71 2.87 -11.60
C MET A 666 16.32 2.80 -10.13
N PHE A 667 16.42 1.62 -9.53
CA PHE A 667 16.21 1.36 -8.10
C PHE A 667 17.53 0.86 -7.52
N TYR A 668 17.95 1.41 -6.39
CA TYR A 668 19.19 0.98 -5.74
C TYR A 668 19.04 0.93 -4.22
N ARG A 669 19.82 0.06 -3.59
CA ARG A 669 19.90 -0.10 -2.14
C ARG A 669 20.94 0.90 -1.59
N THR A 670 20.48 1.91 -0.87
CA THR A 670 21.31 2.96 -0.27
C THR A 670 22.31 2.36 0.73
N ASP A 671 21.84 1.48 1.60
CA ASP A 671 22.67 0.82 2.63
C ASP A 671 23.82 0.00 2.01
N ILE A 672 23.57 -0.76 0.95
CA ILE A 672 24.59 -1.57 0.28
C ILE A 672 25.56 -0.68 -0.52
N PHE A 673 25.06 0.38 -1.15
CA PHE A 673 25.90 1.31 -1.88
C PHE A 673 26.86 2.06 -0.94
N GLU A 674 26.38 2.46 0.24
CA GLU A 674 27.20 3.06 1.29
C GLU A 674 28.22 2.07 1.85
N GLU A 675 27.81 0.86 2.23
CA GLU A 675 28.68 -0.21 2.73
C GLU A 675 29.83 -0.51 1.76
N MET A 676 29.52 -0.54 0.45
CA MET A 676 30.50 -0.85 -0.60
C MET A 676 31.20 0.38 -1.18
N ASN A 677 30.87 1.60 -0.67
CA ASN A 677 31.37 2.88 -1.19
C ASN A 677 31.16 3.01 -2.71
N LEU A 678 29.98 2.62 -3.19
CA LEU A 678 29.56 2.73 -4.58
C LEU A 678 28.86 4.07 -4.83
N LYS A 679 28.98 4.55 -6.08
CA LYS A 679 28.22 5.72 -6.54
C LYS A 679 27.09 5.25 -7.43
N VAL A 680 25.97 5.98 -7.39
CA VAL A 680 24.84 5.74 -8.27
C VAL A 680 25.23 6.00 -9.72
N PRO A 681 25.18 4.97 -10.60
CA PRO A 681 25.68 5.09 -11.97
C PRO A 681 24.80 6.03 -12.81
N GLN A 682 25.42 6.90 -13.58
CA GLN A 682 24.75 7.84 -14.46
C GLN A 682 24.68 7.34 -15.92
N THR A 683 25.60 6.46 -16.29
CA THR A 683 25.73 5.90 -17.64
C THR A 683 25.73 4.38 -17.60
N TRP A 684 25.52 3.75 -18.76
CA TRP A 684 25.60 2.30 -18.89
C TRP A 684 27.01 1.76 -18.61
N ASP A 685 28.05 2.53 -18.94
CA ASP A 685 29.43 2.15 -18.64
C ASP A 685 29.69 2.16 -17.12
N GLU A 686 29.23 3.20 -16.43
CA GLU A 686 29.31 3.26 -14.95
C GLU A 686 28.49 2.13 -14.30
N LEU A 687 27.32 1.78 -14.86
CA LEU A 687 26.54 0.63 -14.38
C LEU A 687 27.31 -0.67 -14.52
N LEU A 688 28.07 -0.86 -15.61
CA LEU A 688 28.93 -2.03 -15.80
C LEU A 688 30.11 -2.05 -14.81
N GLU A 689 30.67 -0.89 -14.47
CA GLU A 689 31.71 -0.78 -13.43
C GLU A 689 31.15 -1.19 -12.05
N VAL A 690 29.98 -0.66 -11.68
CA VAL A 690 29.27 -1.07 -10.45
C VAL A 690 28.94 -2.56 -10.48
N SER A 691 28.43 -3.07 -11.60
CA SER A 691 28.13 -4.50 -11.78
C SER A 691 29.34 -5.39 -11.54
N ALA A 692 30.53 -4.97 -12.00
CA ALA A 692 31.76 -5.73 -11.77
C ALA A 692 32.15 -5.81 -10.29
N VAL A 693 31.84 -4.78 -9.50
CA VAL A 693 32.04 -4.81 -8.04
C VAL A 693 31.02 -5.73 -7.39
N LEU A 694 29.76 -5.60 -7.75
CA LEU A 694 28.67 -6.44 -7.22
C LEU A 694 28.90 -7.92 -7.52
N GLN A 695 29.28 -8.28 -8.76
CA GLN A 695 29.53 -9.66 -9.14
C GLN A 695 30.71 -10.29 -8.39
N ARG A 696 31.75 -9.53 -8.05
CA ARG A 696 32.84 -10.02 -7.17
C ARG A 696 32.36 -10.38 -5.78
N ASN A 697 31.24 -9.81 -5.35
CA ASN A 697 30.59 -10.10 -4.08
C ASN A 697 29.35 -11.01 -4.25
N ASN A 698 29.28 -11.76 -5.36
CA ASN A 698 28.16 -12.66 -5.67
C ASN A 698 26.79 -11.99 -5.74
N MET A 699 26.75 -10.68 -5.96
CA MET A 699 25.56 -9.89 -6.22
C MET A 699 25.41 -9.61 -7.71
N THR A 700 24.23 -9.17 -8.13
CA THR A 700 23.95 -8.94 -9.55
C THR A 700 23.15 -7.68 -9.77
N VAL A 701 23.09 -7.21 -11.02
CA VAL A 701 22.25 -6.11 -11.48
C VAL A 701 21.03 -6.64 -12.21
N GLY A 702 19.85 -6.07 -11.95
CA GLY A 702 18.60 -6.38 -12.62
C GLY A 702 18.38 -5.48 -13.83
N LEU A 703 18.12 -6.07 -15.01
CA LEU A 703 17.70 -5.35 -16.20
C LEU A 703 16.38 -5.92 -16.72
N PRO A 704 15.45 -5.06 -17.21
CA PRO A 704 14.16 -5.54 -17.69
C PRO A 704 14.37 -6.38 -18.95
N TYR A 705 14.02 -7.64 -18.85
CA TYR A 705 13.93 -8.55 -19.98
C TYR A 705 12.48 -8.94 -20.20
N THR A 706 11.96 -8.59 -21.36
CA THR A 706 10.64 -9.03 -21.76
C THR A 706 10.72 -10.42 -22.35
N ALA A 707 10.78 -11.41 -21.49
CA ALA A 707 10.35 -12.72 -21.92
C ALA A 707 8.87 -12.65 -22.27
N ILE A 708 8.41 -13.32 -23.30
CA ILE A 708 7.01 -13.69 -23.45
C ILE A 708 6.60 -14.23 -22.08
N SER A 709 5.71 -13.51 -21.39
CA SER A 709 5.34 -13.87 -20.04
C SER A 709 4.97 -15.34 -20.02
N ALA A 710 5.32 -16.04 -18.96
CA ALA A 710 4.94 -17.45 -18.77
C ALA A 710 3.42 -17.68 -18.87
N SER A 711 2.62 -16.61 -18.76
CA SER A 711 1.18 -16.62 -18.95
C SER A 711 0.73 -16.67 -20.42
N GLY A 712 1.64 -16.59 -21.41
CA GLY A 712 1.26 -16.59 -22.83
C GLY A 712 0.49 -15.36 -23.30
N ALA A 713 0.44 -14.29 -22.49
CA ALA A 713 -0.19 -13.04 -22.88
C ALA A 713 0.58 -12.43 -24.07
N VAL A 714 -0.11 -12.27 -25.18
CA VAL A 714 0.42 -11.65 -26.39
C VAL A 714 0.56 -10.16 -26.12
N ASN A 715 1.78 -9.65 -26.21
CA ASN A 715 2.01 -8.20 -26.22
C ASN A 715 1.38 -7.64 -27.51
N LEU A 716 0.30 -6.84 -27.39
CA LEU A 716 -0.48 -6.36 -28.52
C LEU A 716 0.15 -5.12 -29.18
N GLY A 717 1.25 -4.62 -28.64
CA GLY A 717 1.94 -3.41 -29.13
C GLY A 717 3.45 -3.56 -29.19
N VAL A 718 4.11 -2.47 -29.56
CA VAL A 718 5.56 -2.34 -29.43
C VAL A 718 5.89 -2.30 -27.95
N GLY A 719 6.80 -3.13 -27.48
CA GLY A 719 7.24 -3.13 -26.08
C GLY A 719 8.04 -1.86 -25.74
N ALA A 720 7.39 -0.70 -25.81
CA ALA A 720 8.05 0.62 -25.78
C ALA A 720 8.86 0.89 -24.51
N LYS A 721 8.49 0.30 -23.40
CA LYS A 721 9.20 0.40 -22.10
C LYS A 721 10.31 -0.66 -21.92
N ASP A 722 10.60 -1.47 -22.93
CA ASP A 722 11.62 -2.50 -22.83
C ASP A 722 13.02 -1.89 -22.98
N LEU A 723 14.05 -2.65 -22.64
CA LEU A 723 15.42 -2.14 -22.64
C LEU A 723 15.92 -1.85 -24.05
N TYR A 724 15.57 -2.66 -25.04
CA TYR A 724 16.01 -2.45 -26.42
C TYR A 724 15.51 -1.13 -27.03
N PRO A 725 14.19 -0.78 -26.95
CA PRO A 725 13.74 0.56 -27.39
C PRO A 725 14.43 1.71 -26.66
N THR A 726 14.66 1.55 -25.36
CA THR A 726 15.41 2.53 -24.56
C THR A 726 16.81 2.77 -25.13
N LEU A 727 17.57 1.71 -25.34
CA LEU A 727 18.91 1.82 -25.94
C LEU A 727 18.85 2.37 -27.38
N LEU A 728 17.85 1.95 -28.18
CA LEU A 728 17.66 2.45 -29.54
C LEU A 728 17.50 3.98 -29.56
N LEU A 729 16.61 4.52 -28.72
CA LEU A 729 16.38 5.96 -28.60
C LEU A 729 17.64 6.70 -28.14
N GLN A 730 18.36 6.18 -27.15
CA GLN A 730 19.59 6.76 -26.61
C GLN A 730 20.76 6.75 -27.64
N TYR A 731 20.78 5.82 -28.58
CA TYR A 731 21.70 5.81 -29.71
C TYR A 731 21.24 6.69 -30.89
N GLY A 732 20.16 7.49 -30.68
CA GLY A 732 19.60 8.39 -31.69
C GLY A 732 18.84 7.66 -32.80
N GLY A 733 18.39 6.45 -32.56
CA GLY A 733 17.60 5.67 -33.53
C GLY A 733 16.10 5.78 -33.26
N ASP A 734 15.30 5.45 -34.25
CA ASP A 734 13.85 5.31 -34.19
C ASP A 734 13.43 3.92 -34.67
N TYR A 735 12.25 3.47 -34.23
CA TYR A 735 11.69 2.18 -34.67
C TYR A 735 11.28 2.19 -36.13
N TYR A 736 10.67 3.30 -36.55
CA TYR A 736 10.03 3.46 -37.86
C TYR A 736 10.58 4.70 -38.58
N ASN A 737 10.47 4.69 -39.88
CA ASN A 737 10.74 5.88 -40.71
C ASN A 737 9.68 6.96 -40.45
N GLN A 738 9.91 8.18 -40.95
CA GLN A 738 9.00 9.32 -40.73
C GLN A 738 7.61 9.09 -41.30
N GLU A 739 7.50 8.32 -42.38
CA GLU A 739 6.25 7.96 -43.03
C GLU A 739 5.51 6.83 -42.30
N LEU A 740 6.08 6.25 -41.24
CA LEU A 740 5.55 5.11 -40.50
C LEU A 740 5.25 3.88 -41.38
N THR A 741 6.02 3.67 -42.42
CA THR A 741 5.83 2.58 -43.39
C THR A 741 6.79 1.42 -43.20
N GLU A 742 7.95 1.64 -42.68
CA GLU A 742 9.01 0.64 -42.53
C GLU A 742 9.73 0.79 -41.20
N THR A 743 10.26 -0.30 -40.67
CA THR A 743 11.15 -0.26 -39.49
C THR A 743 12.57 0.15 -39.90
N MET A 744 13.25 0.84 -38.97
CA MET A 744 14.64 1.31 -39.12
C MET A 744 15.63 0.43 -38.34
N LEU A 745 15.31 -0.88 -38.21
CA LEU A 745 16.14 -1.82 -37.45
C LEU A 745 17.43 -2.25 -38.16
N ASP A 746 17.60 -1.91 -39.43
CA ASP A 746 18.84 -2.06 -40.19
C ASP A 746 19.83 -0.89 -40.02
N SER A 747 19.43 0.17 -39.29
CA SER A 747 20.28 1.31 -39.01
C SER A 747 21.47 0.98 -38.09
N SER A 748 22.53 1.80 -38.14
CA SER A 748 23.68 1.66 -37.26
C SER A 748 23.30 1.83 -35.77
N ALA A 749 22.38 2.77 -35.45
CA ALA A 749 21.84 2.97 -34.12
C ALA A 749 21.13 1.73 -33.59
N ALA A 750 20.27 1.14 -34.42
CA ALA A 750 19.57 -0.10 -34.08
C ALA A 750 20.51 -1.28 -33.82
N LEU A 751 21.55 -1.43 -34.65
CA LEU A 751 22.54 -2.49 -34.44
C LEU A 751 23.38 -2.25 -33.19
N ASN A 752 23.77 -1.02 -32.88
CA ASN A 752 24.54 -0.70 -31.68
C ASN A 752 23.69 -0.95 -30.41
N ALA A 753 22.44 -0.48 -30.40
CA ALA A 753 21.51 -0.76 -29.34
C ALA A 753 21.30 -2.26 -29.09
N PHE A 754 21.12 -3.02 -30.18
CA PHE A 754 20.91 -4.47 -30.09
C PHE A 754 22.15 -5.23 -29.61
N LYS A 755 23.34 -4.80 -30.00
CA LYS A 755 24.60 -5.34 -29.48
C LYS A 755 24.76 -5.05 -28.00
N THR A 756 24.59 -3.78 -27.56
CA THR A 756 24.65 -3.43 -26.14
C THR A 756 23.69 -4.27 -25.34
N TRP A 757 22.44 -4.38 -25.78
CA TRP A 757 21.43 -5.19 -25.11
C TRP A 757 21.81 -6.67 -24.96
N THR A 758 22.28 -7.30 -26.04
CA THR A 758 22.68 -8.73 -26.02
C THR A 758 23.94 -8.96 -25.22
N GLN A 759 24.88 -7.98 -25.19
CA GLN A 759 26.13 -8.05 -24.43
C GLN A 759 25.92 -8.08 -22.92
N PHE A 760 24.90 -7.45 -22.39
CA PHE A 760 24.56 -7.55 -20.96
C PHE A 760 24.44 -9.02 -20.52
N TYR A 761 23.90 -9.87 -21.37
CA TYR A 761 23.64 -11.28 -21.06
C TYR A 761 24.75 -12.22 -21.55
N THR A 762 25.37 -11.93 -22.69
CA THR A 762 26.38 -12.80 -23.31
C THR A 762 27.80 -12.55 -22.81
N GLN A 763 28.11 -11.31 -22.39
CA GLN A 763 29.43 -10.90 -21.94
C GLN A 763 29.47 -10.57 -20.44
N TYR A 764 28.47 -9.91 -19.93
CA TYR A 764 28.43 -9.42 -18.54
C TYR A 764 27.61 -10.32 -17.63
N SER A 765 27.06 -11.43 -18.13
CA SER A 765 26.40 -12.48 -17.36
C SER A 765 25.21 -12.00 -16.50
N PHE A 766 24.49 -10.98 -16.97
CA PHE A 766 23.28 -10.55 -16.27
C PHE A 766 22.20 -11.63 -16.30
N PRO A 767 21.37 -11.76 -15.24
CA PRO A 767 20.36 -12.80 -15.18
C PRO A 767 19.23 -12.54 -16.18
N LEU A 768 18.87 -13.58 -16.95
CA LEU A 768 17.75 -13.52 -17.91
C LEU A 768 16.37 -13.66 -17.26
N SER A 769 16.31 -14.27 -16.09
CA SER A 769 15.08 -14.47 -15.34
C SER A 769 15.36 -14.37 -13.85
N TYR A 770 14.57 -13.58 -13.16
CA TYR A 770 14.70 -13.37 -11.72
C TYR A 770 13.40 -12.83 -11.15
N ASP A 771 13.17 -13.07 -9.88
CA ASP A 771 12.20 -12.34 -9.09
C ASP A 771 12.88 -11.08 -8.52
N PHE A 772 12.56 -9.93 -9.08
CA PHE A 772 13.16 -8.66 -8.67
C PHE A 772 12.84 -8.36 -7.20
N ASN A 773 11.57 -8.45 -6.80
CA ASN A 773 11.16 -8.11 -5.45
C ASN A 773 11.94 -8.92 -4.41
N SER A 774 11.98 -10.25 -4.57
CA SER A 774 12.70 -11.13 -3.65
C SER A 774 14.21 -10.83 -3.60
N ARG A 775 14.87 -10.68 -4.76
CA ARG A 775 16.33 -10.48 -4.82
C ARG A 775 16.77 -9.07 -4.42
N PHE A 776 15.93 -8.07 -4.66
CA PHE A 776 16.19 -6.69 -4.22
C PHE A 776 16.09 -6.58 -2.69
N ARG A 777 15.05 -7.19 -2.12
CA ARG A 777 14.84 -7.25 -0.66
C ARG A 777 16.01 -7.90 0.07
N THR A 778 16.48 -9.02 -0.42
CA THR A 778 17.62 -9.76 0.20
C THR A 778 18.99 -9.16 -0.09
N GLY A 779 19.06 -8.16 -0.97
CA GLY A 779 20.32 -7.54 -1.40
C GLY A 779 21.12 -8.37 -2.40
N GLU A 780 20.58 -9.49 -2.94
CA GLU A 780 21.23 -10.22 -4.05
C GLU A 780 21.31 -9.36 -5.33
N MET A 781 20.37 -8.42 -5.49
CA MET A 781 20.26 -7.54 -6.63
C MET A 781 20.07 -6.09 -6.16
N PRO A 782 21.11 -5.47 -5.60
CA PRO A 782 21.00 -4.15 -4.96
C PRO A 782 20.87 -2.99 -5.94
N LEU A 783 20.94 -3.25 -7.24
CA LEU A 783 20.77 -2.30 -8.32
C LEU A 783 19.93 -2.91 -9.43
N ALA A 784 18.90 -2.21 -9.88
CA ALA A 784 18.12 -2.63 -11.03
C ALA A 784 17.53 -1.46 -11.80
N VAL A 785 17.38 -1.63 -13.12
CA VAL A 785 16.48 -0.81 -13.94
C VAL A 785 15.16 -1.55 -14.05
N ALA A 786 14.08 -0.93 -13.64
CA ALA A 786 12.76 -1.57 -13.62
C ALA A 786 11.64 -0.54 -13.90
N SER A 787 10.43 -1.02 -14.15
CA SER A 787 9.27 -0.14 -14.34
C SER A 787 8.94 0.63 -13.06
N LEU A 788 8.49 1.88 -13.18
CA LEU A 788 7.98 2.70 -12.07
C LEU A 788 6.95 1.94 -11.19
N SER A 789 6.19 1.02 -11.76
CA SER A 789 5.26 0.18 -11.01
C SER A 789 5.91 -0.65 -9.88
N MET A 790 7.23 -0.88 -9.94
CA MET A 790 7.96 -1.58 -8.88
C MET A 790 8.06 -0.76 -7.59
N TYR A 791 7.99 0.56 -7.67
CA TYR A 791 7.95 1.43 -6.50
C TYR A 791 6.82 1.03 -5.54
N GLY A 792 5.59 0.91 -6.05
CA GLY A 792 4.45 0.52 -5.22
C GLY A 792 4.59 -0.88 -4.61
N ILE A 793 5.18 -1.82 -5.38
CA ILE A 793 5.42 -3.19 -4.89
C ILE A 793 6.46 -3.18 -3.76
N LEU A 794 7.57 -2.48 -3.93
CA LEU A 794 8.64 -2.39 -2.91
C LEU A 794 8.13 -1.66 -1.66
N SER A 795 7.42 -0.55 -1.82
CA SER A 795 6.87 0.22 -0.70
C SER A 795 5.84 -0.59 0.11
N ALA A 796 5.05 -1.44 -0.54
CA ALA A 796 4.04 -2.26 0.13
C ALA A 796 4.61 -3.56 0.70
N ALA A 797 5.50 -4.25 -0.04
CA ALA A 797 5.87 -5.64 0.23
C ALA A 797 7.27 -5.84 0.82
N ALA A 798 8.06 -4.78 1.04
CA ALA A 798 9.43 -4.87 1.53
C ALA A 798 9.68 -3.98 2.76
N PRO A 799 8.96 -4.23 3.87
CA PRO A 799 9.04 -3.41 5.07
C PRO A 799 10.43 -3.39 5.71
N GLU A 800 11.14 -4.50 5.64
CA GLU A 800 12.45 -4.71 6.25
C GLU A 800 13.59 -3.93 5.58
N ILE A 801 13.35 -3.36 4.43
CA ILE A 801 14.31 -2.48 3.74
C ILE A 801 13.78 -1.05 3.56
N ARG A 802 12.79 -0.68 4.35
CA ARG A 802 12.23 0.68 4.31
C ARG A 802 13.32 1.70 4.68
N GLY A 803 13.41 2.78 3.89
CA GLY A 803 14.46 3.79 4.05
C GLY A 803 15.85 3.36 3.55
N GLN A 804 16.00 2.11 3.11
CA GLN A 804 17.28 1.57 2.63
C GLN A 804 17.35 1.46 1.11
N TRP A 805 16.46 2.11 0.38
CA TRP A 805 16.47 2.15 -1.07
C TRP A 805 15.83 3.42 -1.61
N GLU A 806 16.26 3.80 -2.79
CA GLU A 806 15.77 4.97 -3.49
C GLU A 806 15.60 4.72 -4.99
N MET A 807 14.88 5.64 -5.63
CA MET A 807 14.82 5.75 -7.08
C MET A 807 15.84 6.75 -7.60
N ALA A 808 16.41 6.46 -8.75
CA ALA A 808 17.28 7.37 -9.47
C ALA A 808 16.93 7.40 -10.96
N LEU A 809 17.49 8.39 -11.66
CA LEU A 809 17.38 8.46 -13.12
C LEU A 809 17.97 7.20 -13.76
N MET A 810 17.31 6.72 -14.79
CA MET A 810 17.81 5.60 -15.59
C MET A 810 19.21 5.91 -16.17
N PRO A 811 20.11 4.93 -16.27
CA PRO A 811 21.39 5.14 -16.92
C PRO A 811 21.22 5.60 -18.37
N GLY A 812 22.05 6.52 -18.80
CA GLY A 812 21.98 7.09 -20.14
C GLY A 812 23.24 6.84 -20.97
N THR A 813 23.16 7.27 -22.21
CA THR A 813 24.28 7.24 -23.18
C THR A 813 24.87 8.63 -23.30
N PRO A 814 26.19 8.82 -23.04
CA PRO A 814 26.85 10.10 -23.22
C PRO A 814 26.80 10.56 -24.68
N GLN A 815 26.50 11.85 -24.87
CA GLN A 815 26.44 12.50 -26.18
C GLN A 815 27.72 13.31 -26.45
N GLU A 816 27.97 13.68 -27.72
CA GLU A 816 29.17 14.42 -28.14
C GLU A 816 29.28 15.81 -27.47
N ASP A 817 28.16 16.43 -27.07
CA ASP A 817 28.09 17.70 -26.37
C ASP A 817 28.36 17.61 -24.86
N GLY A 818 28.58 16.41 -24.34
CA GLY A 818 28.78 16.11 -22.94
C GLY A 818 27.49 15.91 -22.12
N SER A 819 26.31 16.01 -22.74
CA SER A 819 25.05 15.65 -22.11
C SER A 819 24.89 14.13 -22.02
N ILE A 820 23.98 13.66 -21.16
CA ILE A 820 23.62 12.24 -21.04
C ILE A 820 22.18 12.09 -21.53
N ASP A 821 22.00 11.36 -22.61
CA ASP A 821 20.67 11.00 -23.12
C ASP A 821 20.12 9.82 -22.33
N ARG A 822 18.98 10.03 -21.64
CA ARG A 822 18.27 9.01 -20.84
C ARG A 822 16.92 8.65 -21.47
N SER A 823 16.78 8.90 -22.78
CA SER A 823 15.53 8.62 -23.50
C SER A 823 15.07 7.19 -23.31
N GLY A 824 13.78 7.02 -23.13
CA GLY A 824 13.14 5.72 -23.03
C GLY A 824 11.66 5.81 -23.33
N GLY A 825 11.07 4.72 -23.79
CA GLY A 825 9.65 4.65 -24.06
C GLY A 825 8.82 4.51 -22.79
N ALA A 826 7.52 4.81 -22.90
CA ALA A 826 6.57 4.57 -21.83
C ALA A 826 5.55 3.49 -22.22
N SER A 827 4.89 2.96 -21.21
CA SER A 827 3.74 2.06 -21.35
C SER A 827 2.60 2.60 -20.47
N GLY A 828 1.39 2.11 -20.68
CA GLY A 828 0.24 2.53 -19.90
C GLY A 828 -1.07 2.02 -20.45
N THR A 829 -2.14 2.60 -19.95
CA THR A 829 -3.52 2.35 -20.37
C THR A 829 -4.17 3.61 -20.86
N ALA A 830 -5.25 3.47 -21.60
CA ALA A 830 -5.99 4.58 -22.19
C ALA A 830 -7.50 4.39 -22.04
N ILE A 831 -8.25 5.46 -22.20
CA ILE A 831 -9.69 5.45 -22.36
C ILE A 831 -10.05 5.65 -23.83
N VAL A 832 -10.97 4.83 -24.35
CA VAL A 832 -11.37 4.83 -25.75
C VAL A 832 -12.89 4.91 -25.88
N MET A 833 -13.34 5.50 -27.00
CA MET A 833 -14.75 5.54 -27.40
C MET A 833 -14.96 4.63 -28.61
N MET A 834 -15.94 3.73 -28.53
CA MET A 834 -16.28 2.89 -29.67
C MET A 834 -17.04 3.72 -30.73
N ASP A 835 -16.76 3.46 -32.01
CA ASP A 835 -17.46 4.16 -33.10
C ASP A 835 -18.96 3.82 -33.15
N SER A 836 -19.32 2.64 -32.65
CA SER A 836 -20.72 2.16 -32.52
C SER A 836 -21.50 2.86 -31.39
N ALA A 837 -20.87 3.72 -30.58
CA ALA A 837 -21.53 4.43 -29.50
C ALA A 837 -22.66 5.32 -30.02
N LYS A 838 -23.84 5.18 -29.42
CA LYS A 838 -25.06 5.88 -29.89
C LYS A 838 -25.05 7.36 -29.56
N ASN A 839 -24.52 7.70 -28.36
CA ASN A 839 -24.45 9.09 -27.88
C ASN A 839 -22.99 9.48 -27.68
N LYS A 840 -22.30 9.77 -28.78
CA LYS A 840 -20.86 10.12 -28.76
C LYS A 840 -20.58 11.39 -27.97
N ASP A 841 -21.51 12.36 -27.94
CA ASP A 841 -21.35 13.59 -27.14
C ASP A 841 -21.38 13.29 -25.64
N ALA A 842 -22.23 12.37 -25.19
CA ALA A 842 -22.25 11.94 -23.80
C ALA A 842 -20.99 11.14 -23.43
N CYS A 843 -20.51 10.29 -24.34
CA CYS A 843 -19.25 9.55 -24.14
C CYS A 843 -18.07 10.50 -24.06
N TRP A 844 -17.98 11.50 -24.93
CA TRP A 844 -16.92 12.50 -24.90
C TRP A 844 -16.92 13.30 -23.58
N LYS A 845 -18.09 13.75 -23.12
CA LYS A 845 -18.21 14.41 -21.81
C LYS A 845 -17.71 13.51 -20.67
N TYR A 846 -18.04 12.23 -20.72
CA TYR A 846 -17.58 11.26 -19.72
C TYR A 846 -16.06 11.09 -19.76
N MET A 847 -15.47 10.96 -20.95
CA MET A 847 -14.02 10.85 -21.12
C MET A 847 -13.29 12.10 -20.64
N CYS A 848 -13.80 13.30 -20.95
CA CYS A 848 -13.28 14.57 -20.46
C CYS A 848 -13.30 14.66 -18.95
N TRP A 849 -14.44 14.30 -18.33
CA TRP A 849 -14.61 14.27 -16.89
C TRP A 849 -13.69 13.20 -16.24
N PHE A 850 -13.62 11.99 -16.78
CA PHE A 850 -12.80 10.93 -16.21
C PHE A 850 -11.31 11.24 -16.24
N THR A 851 -10.84 11.97 -17.26
CA THR A 851 -9.43 12.40 -17.38
C THR A 851 -9.12 13.74 -16.72
N GLU A 852 -10.10 14.39 -16.08
CA GLU A 852 -9.95 15.64 -15.36
C GLU A 852 -9.06 15.49 -14.12
N THR A 853 -8.30 16.52 -13.77
CA THR A 853 -7.34 16.47 -12.65
C THR A 853 -7.98 15.97 -11.37
N GLN A 854 -9.07 16.58 -10.91
CA GLN A 854 -9.70 16.18 -9.66
C GLN A 854 -10.25 14.76 -9.72
N THR A 855 -10.84 14.34 -10.82
CA THR A 855 -11.36 12.98 -11.00
C THR A 855 -10.24 11.95 -10.98
N GLN A 856 -9.09 12.25 -11.60
CA GLN A 856 -7.92 11.37 -11.57
C GLN A 856 -7.27 11.29 -10.19
N VAL A 857 -7.25 12.38 -9.43
CA VAL A 857 -6.81 12.38 -8.03
C VAL A 857 -7.74 11.53 -7.17
N ASP A 858 -9.05 11.73 -7.29
CA ASP A 858 -10.06 10.95 -6.55
C ASP A 858 -9.96 9.45 -6.90
N TYR A 859 -9.78 9.13 -8.18
CA TYR A 859 -9.62 7.74 -8.64
C TYR A 859 -8.34 7.11 -8.09
N GLY A 860 -7.20 7.76 -8.23
CA GLY A 860 -5.90 7.26 -7.75
C GLY A 860 -5.88 7.10 -6.25
N THR A 861 -6.42 8.05 -5.51
CA THR A 861 -6.54 7.99 -4.06
C THR A 861 -7.42 6.81 -3.61
N ARG A 862 -8.58 6.61 -4.25
CA ARG A 862 -9.45 5.48 -3.92
C ARG A 862 -8.82 4.13 -4.26
N LEU A 863 -8.04 4.05 -5.35
CA LEU A 863 -7.29 2.85 -5.70
C LEU A 863 -6.22 2.52 -4.64
N GLU A 864 -5.40 3.50 -4.29
CA GLU A 864 -4.36 3.31 -3.27
C GLU A 864 -4.97 2.96 -1.92
N ASN A 865 -6.07 3.58 -1.57
CA ASN A 865 -6.80 3.32 -0.33
C ASN A 865 -7.40 1.90 -0.25
N LEU A 866 -7.92 1.39 -1.37
CA LEU A 866 -8.57 0.07 -1.40
C LEU A 866 -7.55 -1.06 -1.53
N LEU A 867 -6.51 -0.87 -2.33
CA LEU A 867 -5.57 -1.90 -2.74
C LEU A 867 -4.16 -1.72 -2.15
N GLY A 868 -3.95 -0.66 -1.38
CA GLY A 868 -2.68 -0.30 -0.77
C GLY A 868 -1.73 0.44 -1.72
N ALA A 869 -0.55 0.82 -1.21
CA ALA A 869 0.48 1.59 -1.94
C ALA A 869 0.92 0.91 -3.26
N SER A 870 0.75 -0.42 -3.38
CA SER A 870 1.05 -1.15 -4.61
C SER A 870 0.15 -0.74 -5.80
N ALA A 871 -1.00 -0.15 -5.54
CA ALA A 871 -1.96 0.32 -6.54
C ALA A 871 -1.87 1.83 -6.81
N ARG A 872 -0.81 2.51 -6.33
CA ARG A 872 -0.60 3.93 -6.58
C ARG A 872 -0.65 4.24 -8.08
N LEU A 873 -1.51 5.16 -8.46
CA LEU A 873 -1.80 5.48 -9.85
C LEU A 873 -0.65 6.29 -10.47
N ALA A 874 -0.04 5.77 -11.53
CA ALA A 874 0.84 6.55 -12.38
C ALA A 874 0.01 7.30 -13.44
N SER A 875 -0.76 8.31 -13.01
CA SER A 875 -1.65 9.06 -13.89
C SER A 875 -0.89 9.72 -15.04
N ALA A 876 -1.46 9.66 -16.24
CA ALA A 876 -0.95 10.39 -17.39
C ALA A 876 -1.29 11.90 -17.33
N ASN A 877 -2.32 12.28 -16.55
CA ASN A 877 -2.60 13.67 -16.25
C ASN A 877 -1.51 14.22 -15.33
N LEU A 878 -0.73 15.20 -15.84
CA LEU A 878 0.46 15.71 -15.17
C LEU A 878 0.14 16.37 -13.83
N GLU A 879 -0.90 17.19 -13.77
CA GLU A 879 -1.32 17.86 -12.55
C GLU A 879 -1.85 16.87 -11.52
N ALA A 880 -2.66 15.89 -11.96
CA ALA A 880 -3.15 14.84 -11.07
C ALA A 880 -2.00 14.00 -10.52
N PHE A 881 -1.00 13.67 -11.33
CA PHE A 881 0.16 12.91 -10.89
C PHE A 881 0.89 13.60 -9.73
N HIS A 882 1.10 14.93 -9.80
CA HIS A 882 1.73 15.72 -8.74
C HIS A 882 0.88 15.84 -7.46
N ARG A 883 -0.43 15.65 -7.57
CA ARG A 883 -1.36 15.70 -6.42
C ARG A 883 -1.62 14.33 -5.79
N LEU A 884 -1.09 13.26 -6.36
CA LEU A 884 -1.10 11.91 -5.75
C LEU A 884 -0.01 11.81 -4.68
N ASN A 885 -0.05 10.75 -3.89
CA ASN A 885 0.72 10.56 -2.65
C ASN A 885 2.22 10.26 -2.89
N TRP A 886 2.90 11.09 -3.69
CA TRP A 886 4.35 11.08 -3.88
C TRP A 886 5.00 12.09 -2.94
N SER A 887 6.18 11.78 -2.39
CA SER A 887 6.99 12.79 -1.69
C SER A 887 7.59 13.80 -2.70
N ASP A 888 7.97 14.98 -2.22
CA ASP A 888 8.56 16.01 -3.07
C ASP A 888 9.90 15.55 -3.67
N ALA A 889 10.71 14.79 -2.91
CA ALA A 889 11.94 14.18 -3.39
C ALA A 889 11.68 13.15 -4.51
N GLU A 890 10.69 12.28 -4.34
CA GLU A 890 10.28 11.33 -5.38
C GLU A 890 9.79 12.05 -6.64
N LEU A 891 8.93 13.07 -6.48
CA LEU A 891 8.45 13.87 -7.61
C LEU A 891 9.60 14.52 -8.37
N ALA A 892 10.60 15.05 -7.69
CA ALA A 892 11.76 15.65 -8.34
C ALA A 892 12.50 14.67 -9.26
N VAL A 893 12.72 13.44 -8.81
CA VAL A 893 13.36 12.37 -9.59
C VAL A 893 12.45 11.90 -10.73
N LEU A 894 11.16 11.73 -10.46
CA LEU A 894 10.18 11.28 -11.45
C LEU A 894 9.99 12.29 -12.57
N ASP A 895 9.90 13.58 -12.25
CA ASP A 895 9.82 14.65 -13.23
C ASP A 895 11.11 14.80 -14.06
N ALA A 896 12.27 14.62 -13.41
CA ALA A 896 13.55 14.65 -14.13
C ALA A 896 13.62 13.51 -15.15
N GLN A 897 13.17 12.29 -14.82
CA GLN A 897 13.13 11.17 -15.77
C GLN A 897 12.05 11.35 -16.83
N ARG A 898 10.87 11.87 -16.47
CA ARG A 898 9.77 12.10 -17.41
C ARG A 898 10.16 12.99 -18.59
N ARG A 899 11.06 13.94 -18.41
CA ARG A 899 11.57 14.81 -19.49
C ARG A 899 12.30 14.05 -20.60
N PHE A 900 12.74 12.83 -20.33
CA PHE A 900 13.40 11.93 -21.27
C PHE A 900 12.45 10.87 -21.84
N VAL A 901 11.18 10.86 -21.44
CA VAL A 901 10.20 9.93 -22.04
C VAL A 901 9.96 10.34 -23.48
N ARG A 902 10.12 9.39 -24.40
CA ARG A 902 9.83 9.53 -25.83
C ARG A 902 8.90 8.41 -26.25
N GLU A 903 7.72 8.77 -26.71
CA GLU A 903 6.74 7.77 -27.10
C GLU A 903 7.04 7.21 -28.50
N ILE A 904 6.75 5.91 -28.65
CA ILE A 904 6.93 5.19 -29.91
C ILE A 904 5.55 5.00 -30.55
N PRO A 905 5.37 5.35 -31.84
CA PRO A 905 4.10 5.14 -32.53
C PRO A 905 3.67 3.67 -32.53
N GLU A 906 2.39 3.42 -32.36
CA GLU A 906 1.78 2.11 -32.58
C GLU A 906 1.26 2.02 -34.02
N LEU A 907 1.51 0.89 -34.66
CA LEU A 907 1.07 0.65 -36.03
C LEU A 907 0.22 -0.63 -36.13
N PRO A 908 -0.70 -0.74 -37.10
CA PRO A 908 -1.35 -2.01 -37.43
C PRO A 908 -0.28 -3.07 -37.75
N GLY A 909 -0.27 -4.15 -36.98
CA GLY A 909 0.79 -5.17 -37.10
C GLY A 909 2.01 -4.93 -36.18
N GLY A 910 2.07 -3.81 -35.41
CA GLY A 910 3.20 -3.46 -34.51
C GLY A 910 3.51 -4.52 -33.46
N TYR A 911 2.53 -5.33 -33.05
CA TYR A 911 2.76 -6.50 -32.18
C TYR A 911 3.79 -7.50 -32.75
N TYR A 912 3.95 -7.50 -34.06
CA TYR A 912 4.92 -8.34 -34.75
C TYR A 912 6.34 -7.86 -34.53
N THR A 913 6.52 -6.53 -34.41
CA THR A 913 7.82 -5.88 -34.19
C THR A 913 8.46 -6.39 -32.90
N SER A 914 7.75 -6.29 -31.79
CA SER A 914 8.22 -6.76 -30.48
C SER A 914 8.60 -8.25 -30.52
N ARG A 915 7.73 -9.08 -31.10
CA ARG A 915 7.96 -10.54 -31.21
C ARG A 915 9.17 -10.89 -32.06
N CYS A 916 9.39 -10.18 -33.17
CA CYS A 916 10.54 -10.44 -34.05
C CYS A 916 11.86 -10.03 -33.39
N ILE A 917 11.88 -8.91 -32.67
CA ILE A 917 13.02 -8.45 -31.88
C ILE A 917 13.35 -9.45 -30.78
N ASP A 918 12.33 -9.92 -30.04
CA ASP A 918 12.53 -10.95 -29.02
C ASP A 918 13.09 -12.26 -29.59
N ASN A 919 12.60 -12.69 -30.76
CA ASN A 919 13.13 -13.86 -31.43
C ASN A 919 14.58 -13.67 -31.87
N ALA A 920 14.95 -12.49 -32.39
CA ALA A 920 16.32 -12.16 -32.76
C ALA A 920 17.24 -12.17 -31.51
N PHE A 921 16.79 -11.57 -30.40
CA PHE A 921 17.51 -11.62 -29.15
C PHE A 921 17.75 -13.04 -28.65
N ARG A 922 16.72 -13.89 -28.65
CA ARG A 922 16.84 -15.29 -28.26
C ARG A 922 17.80 -16.07 -29.16
N ALA A 923 17.79 -15.78 -30.46
CA ALA A 923 18.70 -16.41 -31.39
C ALA A 923 20.16 -16.04 -31.08
N VAL A 924 20.44 -14.82 -30.68
CA VAL A 924 21.77 -14.37 -30.26
C VAL A 924 22.17 -14.95 -28.91
N VAL A 925 21.33 -14.75 -27.88
CA VAL A 925 21.67 -15.06 -26.48
C VAL A 925 21.70 -16.57 -26.22
N TYR A 926 20.76 -17.34 -26.76
CA TYR A 926 20.69 -18.79 -26.50
C TYR A 926 21.34 -19.66 -27.58
N GLN A 927 21.44 -19.13 -28.83
CA GLN A 927 21.97 -19.92 -29.96
C GLN A 927 23.29 -19.36 -30.49
N TYR A 928 23.78 -18.26 -29.87
CA TYR A 928 25.05 -17.61 -30.24
C TYR A 928 25.15 -17.21 -31.73
N LYS A 929 23.99 -16.81 -32.31
CA LYS A 929 23.95 -16.32 -33.70
C LYS A 929 24.46 -14.89 -33.78
N ASN A 930 24.80 -14.46 -35.00
CA ASN A 930 25.32 -13.13 -35.24
C ASN A 930 24.24 -12.06 -35.12
N GLU A 931 24.48 -11.04 -34.33
CA GLU A 931 23.54 -9.97 -33.96
C GLU A 931 23.00 -9.23 -35.20
N ARG A 932 23.91 -8.85 -36.14
CA ARG A 932 23.51 -8.15 -37.36
C ARG A 932 22.55 -8.98 -38.21
N VAL A 933 22.91 -10.25 -38.43
CA VAL A 933 22.13 -11.16 -39.30
C VAL A 933 20.74 -11.39 -38.73
N GLU A 934 20.61 -11.58 -37.42
CA GLU A 934 19.31 -11.84 -36.81
C GLU A 934 18.46 -10.56 -36.74
N LEU A 935 19.09 -9.39 -36.54
CA LEU A 935 18.36 -8.10 -36.55
C LEU A 935 17.89 -7.75 -37.98
N GLU A 936 18.72 -7.94 -39.02
CA GLU A 936 18.33 -7.75 -40.43
C GLU A 936 17.15 -8.67 -40.83
N LYS A 937 17.17 -9.94 -40.42
CA LYS A 937 16.03 -10.87 -40.61
C LYS A 937 14.77 -10.39 -39.91
N ALA A 938 14.91 -9.84 -38.71
CA ALA A 938 13.77 -9.28 -37.97
C ALA A 938 13.19 -8.08 -38.73
N ASN A 939 14.07 -7.16 -39.20
CA ASN A 939 13.69 -6.00 -40.00
C ASN A 939 12.89 -6.41 -41.26
N ASP A 940 13.44 -7.33 -42.05
CA ASP A 940 12.78 -7.84 -43.27
C ASP A 940 11.42 -8.50 -42.99
N THR A 941 11.33 -9.20 -41.87
CA THR A 941 10.10 -9.92 -41.50
C THR A 941 9.03 -8.94 -41.02
N ILE A 942 9.42 -7.92 -40.24
CA ILE A 942 8.50 -6.89 -39.79
C ILE A 942 7.99 -6.05 -40.97
N ASN A 943 8.89 -5.59 -41.85
CA ASN A 943 8.51 -4.78 -42.99
C ASN A 943 7.52 -5.48 -43.92
N ARG A 944 7.71 -6.78 -44.19
CA ARG A 944 6.73 -7.58 -44.93
C ARG A 944 5.36 -7.64 -44.21
N GLU A 945 5.34 -7.72 -42.90
CA GLU A 945 4.07 -7.75 -42.17
C GLU A 945 3.39 -6.38 -42.17
N LEU A 946 4.13 -5.32 -42.00
CA LEU A 946 3.62 -3.96 -42.08
C LEU A 946 3.04 -3.64 -43.45
N GLU A 947 3.71 -4.05 -44.52
CA GLU A 947 3.20 -3.94 -45.90
C GLU A 947 1.90 -4.73 -46.08
N ARG A 948 1.88 -6.00 -45.65
CA ARG A 948 0.69 -6.86 -45.70
C ARG A 948 -0.50 -6.24 -44.96
N LYS A 949 -0.25 -5.66 -43.77
CA LYS A 949 -1.31 -5.01 -42.97
C LYS A 949 -1.84 -3.74 -43.64
N ARG A 950 -0.98 -2.96 -44.28
CA ARG A 950 -1.43 -1.81 -45.04
C ARG A 950 -2.31 -2.22 -46.24
N GLU A 951 -1.92 -3.27 -46.97
CA GLU A 951 -2.72 -3.82 -48.08
C GLU A 951 -4.09 -4.39 -47.58
N GLU A 952 -4.10 -5.03 -46.42
CA GLU A 952 -5.35 -5.55 -45.83
C GLU A 952 -6.32 -4.46 -45.37
N LEU A 953 -5.81 -3.28 -45.03
CA LEU A 953 -6.57 -2.16 -44.45
C LEU A 953 -6.82 -1.02 -45.43
N SER A 954 -6.22 -1.05 -46.65
CA SER A 954 -6.47 -0.12 -47.74
C SER A 954 -7.69 -0.59 -48.54
#